data_85be1d64043dad5936fd3e0cc815671a
#
_entry.id   85be1d64043dad5936fd3e0cc815671a
#
_cell.length_a   1.000
_cell.length_b   1.000
_cell.length_c   1.000
_cell.angle_alpha   90.00
_cell.angle_beta   90.00
_cell.angle_gamma   90.00
#
_symmetry.space_group_name_H-M   'P 1'
#
loop_
_entity.id
_entity.type
_entity.pdbx_description
1 polymer ?
#
loop_
_entity_poly.entity_id
_entity_poly.type
_entity_poly.pdbx_seq_one_letter_code
_entity_poly.pdbx_strand_id
1 'polypeptide(L)'
;MLIINNADDPGLNLPDLFPEGERGHILVNTRNPEFRIHETVGYEDFKVLKKNEALLLLLKAAKIPRPWTPADEESGNRVAAALGYLALALIQAGNHILERLCQLRDYLSYYDYFRKENSVRPRSPEEKADEHDHVYSMWDLSLKSIQLRSSQASRDAIQLLNIIAFFHFEHIRVDIFTRALDNRLMALEPLRKGSFPARFFEAFRSRFQPPPVLPDFLRGRPSKDHRWRVSRALRQLNSFSLISYDGKDETFSLHPLVRAWARDRLSKSEQALWAHVAVSTIVESILLPPRDIGEVHQDFRRDIIPHFDECLKASPVRILDYRVYFGGYRLPLAICFRYPTLILFRDQVIKAAKCGYVYTERGRFKEGAEYFLMAKDALVASRGYEDANTMMATLALSRTYWGLGRLDEAVALQNLVVEARKKVYGQEHHLTLLAMNELGRSYWLNGQYHEAVKLQTLTTDLMKKTLGEDDADTLASMDNLGVTLGSWHRYRESEKVHRRVLSFREKKPGSTNVETLETINNLAMALLDLKHSIEAHTLMIKVYEERKQQLGKEHPWTLWALCNLAKVRTELGQLQEAEQMLVNGIAAAKRSLGPNHLGVLMGCGELARVLARQRRFDEAEIITRDTIERLEEFRGPEHPDTVYALWKMAKLYELQSNLEAAVKTCELALERANMRLTRSHPLGEEIYCYFHKLTSRLQLRTQREMSTEIPADRKPVGLKDRQNFKFTRAATR
;
A
#
# COMPACT_ATOMS: atom_id res chain seq x y z
N MET A 1 21.36 -0.46 -18.72
CA MET A 1 21.64 -1.68 -17.94
C MET A 1 20.62 -1.77 -16.83
N LEU A 2 19.93 -2.88 -16.71
CA LEU A 2 19.03 -3.21 -15.59
C LEU A 2 19.80 -4.15 -14.65
N ILE A 3 19.73 -3.91 -13.35
CA ILE A 3 20.30 -4.81 -12.34
C ILE A 3 19.14 -5.32 -11.49
N ILE A 4 18.93 -6.63 -11.47
CA ILE A 4 17.99 -7.31 -10.60
C ILE A 4 18.82 -7.98 -9.52
N ASN A 5 18.70 -7.48 -8.30
CA ASN A 5 19.51 -7.94 -7.17
C ASN A 5 18.68 -8.82 -6.24
N ASN A 6 19.31 -9.90 -5.74
CA ASN A 6 18.70 -10.83 -4.78
C ASN A 6 17.42 -11.51 -5.28
N ALA A 7 17.42 -11.94 -6.54
CA ALA A 7 16.32 -12.68 -7.16
C ALA A 7 16.32 -14.15 -6.68
N ASP A 8 16.05 -14.38 -5.40
CA ASP A 8 16.18 -15.69 -4.75
C ASP A 8 14.85 -16.42 -4.54
N ASP A 9 13.72 -15.74 -4.78
CA ASP A 9 12.39 -16.31 -4.58
C ASP A 9 12.11 -17.39 -5.65
N PRO A 10 11.85 -18.65 -5.26
CA PRO A 10 11.52 -19.72 -6.20
C PRO A 10 10.23 -19.47 -6.99
N GLY A 11 9.33 -18.63 -6.48
CA GLY A 11 8.09 -18.26 -7.15
C GLY A 11 8.22 -17.06 -8.10
N LEU A 12 9.40 -16.45 -8.20
CA LEU A 12 9.64 -15.29 -9.03
C LEU A 12 9.69 -15.69 -10.50
N ASN A 13 8.80 -15.15 -11.32
CA ASN A 13 8.92 -15.26 -12.77
C ASN A 13 9.85 -14.17 -13.29
N LEU A 14 11.12 -14.52 -13.49
CA LEU A 14 12.18 -13.55 -13.87
C LEU A 14 11.89 -12.83 -15.21
N PRO A 15 11.34 -13.46 -16.25
CA PRO A 15 10.96 -12.80 -17.49
C PRO A 15 10.00 -11.63 -17.33
N ASP A 16 9.11 -11.65 -16.34
CA ASP A 16 8.14 -10.56 -16.10
C ASP A 16 8.84 -9.25 -15.67
N LEU A 17 10.09 -9.35 -15.21
CA LEU A 17 10.90 -8.21 -14.81
C LEU A 17 11.78 -7.66 -15.94
N PHE A 18 11.81 -8.34 -17.08
CA PHE A 18 12.64 -7.92 -18.22
C PHE A 18 11.96 -6.78 -18.98
N PRO A 19 12.67 -5.70 -19.29
CA PRO A 19 12.10 -4.63 -20.11
C PRO A 19 11.86 -5.12 -21.53
N GLU A 20 10.77 -4.70 -22.12
CA GLU A 20 10.53 -4.91 -23.55
C GLU A 20 11.58 -4.18 -24.39
N GLY A 21 12.26 -4.85 -25.29
CA GLY A 21 13.22 -4.28 -26.22
C GLY A 21 14.40 -5.19 -26.52
N GLU A 22 14.98 -5.00 -27.71
CA GLU A 22 16.11 -5.82 -28.19
C GLU A 22 17.51 -5.27 -27.80
N ARG A 23 17.58 -4.15 -27.07
CA ARG A 23 18.84 -3.47 -26.75
C ARG A 23 18.97 -3.22 -25.26
N GLY A 24 20.04 -3.73 -24.67
CA GLY A 24 20.39 -3.49 -23.27
C GLY A 24 21.08 -4.68 -22.62
N HIS A 25 21.54 -4.47 -21.40
CA HIS A 25 22.13 -5.54 -20.58
C HIS A 25 21.30 -5.66 -19.31
N ILE A 26 20.98 -6.89 -18.93
CA ILE A 26 20.32 -7.24 -17.69
C ILE A 26 21.30 -8.07 -16.87
N LEU A 27 21.61 -7.59 -15.67
CA LEU A 27 22.42 -8.31 -14.70
C LEU A 27 21.50 -8.83 -13.59
N VAL A 28 21.43 -10.14 -13.44
CA VAL A 28 20.64 -10.78 -12.38
C VAL A 28 21.60 -11.37 -11.35
N ASN A 29 21.46 -10.95 -10.10
CA ASN A 29 22.17 -11.54 -8.96
C ASN A 29 21.18 -12.41 -8.18
N THR A 30 21.43 -13.72 -8.13
CA THR A 30 20.56 -14.71 -7.50
C THR A 30 21.36 -15.88 -6.93
N ARG A 31 20.81 -16.55 -5.91
CA ARG A 31 21.28 -17.84 -5.41
C ARG A 31 20.51 -19.01 -6.02
N ASN A 32 19.42 -18.72 -6.78
CA ASN A 32 18.62 -19.75 -7.40
C ASN A 32 19.28 -20.20 -8.72
N PRO A 33 19.81 -21.44 -8.80
CA PRO A 33 20.48 -21.96 -10.00
C PRO A 33 19.51 -22.16 -11.18
N GLU A 34 18.20 -22.23 -10.95
CA GLU A 34 17.20 -22.42 -12.00
C GLU A 34 17.12 -21.22 -12.94
N PHE A 35 17.48 -20.03 -12.49
CA PHE A 35 17.47 -18.81 -13.32
C PHE A 35 18.57 -18.78 -14.40
N ARG A 36 19.49 -19.76 -14.41
CA ARG A 36 20.45 -19.95 -15.50
C ARG A 36 19.80 -20.21 -16.87
N ILE A 37 18.56 -20.67 -16.90
CA ILE A 37 17.80 -20.84 -18.16
C ILE A 37 17.58 -19.54 -18.94
N HIS A 38 17.70 -18.38 -18.27
CA HIS A 38 17.54 -17.06 -18.88
C HIS A 38 18.88 -16.42 -19.30
N GLU A 39 19.98 -17.16 -19.19
CA GLU A 39 21.31 -16.68 -19.56
C GLU A 39 21.43 -16.50 -21.08
N THR A 40 21.89 -15.31 -21.49
CA THR A 40 22.14 -14.96 -22.90
C THR A 40 23.59 -14.61 -23.19
N VAL A 41 24.36 -14.17 -22.18
CA VAL A 41 25.73 -13.68 -22.33
C VAL A 41 26.71 -14.50 -21.50
N GLY A 42 26.26 -15.18 -20.46
CA GLY A 42 27.05 -15.98 -19.54
C GLY A 42 26.71 -15.71 -18.09
N TYR A 43 27.14 -16.61 -17.21
CA TYR A 43 26.99 -16.44 -15.76
C TYR A 43 28.34 -16.56 -15.07
N GLU A 44 28.46 -15.94 -13.90
CA GLU A 44 29.63 -16.05 -13.04
C GLU A 44 29.21 -16.52 -11.65
N ASP A 45 29.79 -17.62 -11.18
CA ASP A 45 29.57 -18.15 -9.83
C ASP A 45 30.46 -17.41 -8.85
N PHE A 46 29.88 -16.53 -8.04
CA PHE A 46 30.56 -15.90 -6.91
C PHE A 46 30.64 -16.86 -5.72
N LYS A 47 31.59 -17.78 -5.74
CA LYS A 47 31.72 -18.75 -4.63
C LYS A 47 32.42 -18.14 -3.43
N VAL A 48 33.70 -17.82 -3.58
CA VAL A 48 34.55 -17.26 -2.54
C VAL A 48 35.60 -16.35 -3.19
N LEU A 49 36.17 -15.43 -2.42
CA LEU A 49 37.25 -14.56 -2.91
C LEU A 49 38.51 -15.36 -3.20
N LYS A 50 39.29 -14.91 -4.20
CA LYS A 50 40.64 -15.43 -4.42
C LYS A 50 41.54 -15.06 -3.24
N LYS A 51 42.52 -15.89 -2.96
CA LYS A 51 43.44 -15.75 -1.81
C LYS A 51 44.01 -14.32 -1.65
N ASN A 52 44.48 -13.71 -2.73
CA ASN A 52 45.03 -12.35 -2.70
C ASN A 52 43.98 -11.27 -2.46
N GLU A 53 42.77 -11.46 -2.99
CA GLU A 53 41.61 -10.54 -2.80
C GLU A 53 41.11 -10.61 -1.36
N ALA A 54 41.03 -11.81 -0.79
CA ALA A 54 40.65 -12.05 0.58
C ALA A 54 41.64 -11.42 1.59
N LEU A 55 42.97 -11.60 1.34
CA LEU A 55 43.98 -10.95 2.14
C LEU A 55 43.86 -9.42 2.07
N LEU A 56 43.73 -8.88 0.86
CA LEU A 56 43.54 -7.45 0.64
C LEU A 56 42.33 -6.91 1.37
N LEU A 57 41.19 -7.61 1.29
CA LEU A 57 39.93 -7.22 1.96
C LEU A 57 40.13 -7.20 3.48
N LEU A 58 40.68 -8.25 4.06
CA LEU A 58 40.90 -8.38 5.51
C LEU A 58 41.79 -7.24 6.03
N LEU A 59 42.96 -7.02 5.40
CA LEU A 59 43.90 -6.02 5.85
C LEU A 59 43.40 -4.58 5.64
N LYS A 60 42.60 -4.33 4.58
CA LYS A 60 41.90 -3.06 4.39
C LYS A 60 40.84 -2.84 5.47
N ALA A 61 40.03 -3.84 5.78
CA ALA A 61 39.01 -3.77 6.83
C ALA A 61 39.62 -3.49 8.21
N ALA A 62 40.77 -4.13 8.49
CA ALA A 62 41.57 -3.91 9.70
C ALA A 62 42.32 -2.57 9.71
N LYS A 63 42.30 -1.80 8.60
CA LYS A 63 43.07 -0.56 8.39
C LYS A 63 44.57 -0.70 8.69
N ILE A 64 45.15 -1.85 8.39
CA ILE A 64 46.60 -2.07 8.54
C ILE A 64 47.34 -1.33 7.42
N PRO A 65 48.24 -0.37 7.75
CA PRO A 65 48.93 0.46 6.76
C PRO A 65 49.90 -0.34 5.90
N ARG A 66 50.05 0.08 4.64
CA ARG A 66 51.11 -0.45 3.74
C ARG A 66 52.44 0.27 3.97
N PRO A 67 53.62 -0.39 3.71
CA PRO A 67 53.78 -1.76 3.20
C PRO A 67 53.53 -2.80 4.30
N TRP A 68 52.87 -3.92 3.95
CA TRP A 68 52.64 -5.01 4.89
C TRP A 68 53.90 -5.82 5.11
N THR A 69 54.09 -6.28 6.34
CA THR A 69 55.23 -7.15 6.65
C THR A 69 54.92 -8.60 6.22
N PRO A 70 55.96 -9.43 5.95
CA PRO A 70 55.74 -10.84 5.66
C PRO A 70 54.95 -11.57 6.75
N ALA A 71 55.07 -11.16 8.02
CA ALA A 71 54.32 -11.70 9.14
C ALA A 71 52.84 -11.30 9.09
N ASP A 72 52.51 -10.07 8.61
CA ASP A 72 51.10 -9.63 8.42
C ASP A 72 50.45 -10.41 7.27
N GLU A 73 51.18 -10.63 6.17
CA GLU A 73 50.67 -11.39 5.03
C GLU A 73 50.44 -12.87 5.39
N GLU A 74 51.38 -13.49 6.14
CA GLU A 74 51.23 -14.86 6.60
C GLU A 74 50.03 -15.01 7.56
N SER A 75 49.96 -14.15 8.57
CA SER A 75 48.87 -14.15 9.53
C SER A 75 47.51 -13.87 8.86
N GLY A 76 47.44 -12.87 7.95
CA GLY A 76 46.24 -12.54 7.18
C GLY A 76 45.79 -13.69 6.26
N ASN A 77 46.72 -14.38 5.61
CA ASN A 77 46.39 -15.55 4.78
C ASN A 77 45.85 -16.72 5.62
N ARG A 78 46.40 -16.95 6.81
CA ARG A 78 45.89 -17.98 7.73
C ARG A 78 44.48 -17.68 8.22
N VAL A 79 44.21 -16.42 8.57
CA VAL A 79 42.87 -15.95 8.95
C VAL A 79 41.89 -16.08 7.77
N ALA A 80 42.28 -15.63 6.56
CA ALA A 80 41.43 -15.73 5.38
C ALA A 80 41.09 -17.19 5.03
N ALA A 81 42.03 -18.11 5.14
CA ALA A 81 41.81 -19.53 4.92
C ALA A 81 40.84 -20.14 5.97
N ALA A 82 41.04 -19.80 7.26
CA ALA A 82 40.21 -20.27 8.34
C ALA A 82 38.76 -19.78 8.26
N LEU A 83 38.53 -18.62 7.61
CA LEU A 83 37.22 -18.02 7.37
C LEU A 83 36.59 -18.39 6.01
N GLY A 84 37.19 -19.39 5.32
CA GLY A 84 36.65 -19.89 4.05
C GLY A 84 36.65 -18.87 2.91
N TYR A 85 37.47 -17.83 2.99
CA TYR A 85 37.54 -16.73 2.01
C TYR A 85 36.20 -15.98 1.80
N LEU A 86 35.29 -16.03 2.77
CA LEU A 86 33.99 -15.36 2.73
C LEU A 86 34.15 -13.86 3.01
N ALA A 87 33.74 -13.00 2.06
CA ALA A 87 33.95 -11.57 2.14
C ALA A 87 33.37 -10.94 3.44
N LEU A 88 32.17 -11.34 3.84
CA LEU A 88 31.53 -10.83 5.05
C LEU A 88 32.28 -11.23 6.32
N ALA A 89 32.78 -12.47 6.40
CA ALA A 89 33.57 -12.96 7.51
C ALA A 89 34.93 -12.22 7.62
N LEU A 90 35.56 -11.93 6.49
CA LEU A 90 36.80 -11.18 6.44
C LEU A 90 36.65 -9.72 6.88
N ILE A 91 35.54 -9.06 6.49
CA ILE A 91 35.22 -7.70 6.94
C ILE A 91 35.00 -7.69 8.47
N GLN A 92 34.28 -8.66 9.00
CA GLN A 92 34.06 -8.79 10.45
C GLN A 92 35.36 -9.01 11.21
N ALA A 93 36.21 -9.92 10.72
CA ALA A 93 37.55 -10.15 11.31
C ALA A 93 38.41 -8.90 11.30
N GLY A 94 38.42 -8.19 10.19
CA GLY A 94 39.12 -6.92 10.06
C GLY A 94 38.63 -5.86 11.05
N ASN A 95 37.33 -5.77 11.27
CA ASN A 95 36.73 -4.85 12.25
C ASN A 95 37.06 -5.24 13.70
N HIS A 96 37.10 -6.52 14.05
CA HIS A 96 37.57 -6.97 15.39
C HIS A 96 39.01 -6.53 15.64
N ILE A 97 39.88 -6.61 14.65
CA ILE A 97 41.26 -6.17 14.72
C ILE A 97 41.36 -4.64 14.82
N LEU A 98 40.55 -3.92 14.01
CA LEU A 98 40.46 -2.46 14.03
C LEU A 98 40.00 -1.92 15.39
N GLU A 99 38.99 -2.57 16.00
CA GLU A 99 38.44 -2.23 17.33
C GLU A 99 39.36 -2.68 18.48
N ARG A 100 40.58 -3.21 18.14
CA ARG A 100 41.61 -3.66 19.08
C ARG A 100 41.14 -4.75 20.06
N LEU A 101 40.21 -5.59 19.64
CA LEU A 101 39.79 -6.76 20.45
C LEU A 101 40.88 -7.82 20.46
N CYS A 102 41.66 -7.94 19.40
CA CYS A 102 42.86 -8.78 19.28
C CYS A 102 43.79 -8.21 18.22
N GLN A 103 45.01 -8.72 18.17
CA GLN A 103 45.97 -8.44 17.08
C GLN A 103 45.74 -9.43 15.93
N LEU A 104 46.14 -9.06 14.71
CA LEU A 104 46.02 -9.93 13.54
C LEU A 104 46.65 -11.31 13.75
N ARG A 105 47.81 -11.37 14.37
CA ARG A 105 48.54 -12.62 14.68
C ARG A 105 47.83 -13.53 15.65
N ASP A 106 47.02 -12.94 16.57
CA ASP A 106 46.36 -13.65 17.66
C ASP A 106 44.89 -13.96 17.34
N TYR A 107 44.39 -13.49 16.16
CA TYR A 107 42.97 -13.56 15.79
C TYR A 107 42.45 -14.99 15.80
N LEU A 108 43.17 -15.97 15.26
CA LEU A 108 42.67 -17.36 15.21
C LEU A 108 42.54 -17.96 16.62
N SER A 109 43.46 -17.68 17.54
CA SER A 109 43.38 -18.13 18.93
C SER A 109 42.20 -17.48 19.65
N TYR A 110 41.97 -16.18 19.39
CA TYR A 110 40.83 -15.43 19.87
C TYR A 110 39.54 -16.01 19.34
N TYR A 111 39.43 -16.30 18.04
CA TYR A 111 38.28 -16.90 17.38
C TYR A 111 37.98 -18.32 17.92
N ASP A 112 38.99 -19.18 18.03
CA ASP A 112 38.84 -20.55 18.51
C ASP A 112 38.40 -20.61 19.98
N TYR A 113 38.90 -19.72 20.83
CA TYR A 113 38.50 -19.60 22.22
C TYR A 113 36.99 -19.36 22.32
N PHE A 114 36.46 -18.38 21.61
CA PHE A 114 35.03 -18.04 21.65
C PHE A 114 34.15 -19.06 20.94
N ARG A 115 34.64 -19.72 19.89
CA ARG A 115 33.91 -20.80 19.22
C ARG A 115 33.68 -21.99 20.14
N LYS A 116 34.69 -22.39 20.93
CA LYS A 116 34.59 -23.47 21.93
C LYS A 116 33.61 -23.11 23.05
N GLU A 117 33.63 -21.89 23.51
CA GLU A 117 32.76 -21.43 24.60
C GLU A 117 31.27 -21.36 24.19
N ASN A 118 30.97 -21.15 22.90
CA ASN A 118 29.61 -21.03 22.35
C ASN A 118 29.06 -22.34 21.77
N SER A 119 29.83 -23.42 21.69
CA SER A 119 29.40 -24.73 21.16
C SER A 119 28.39 -25.47 22.04
N VAL A 120 27.68 -24.78 22.94
CA VAL A 120 26.70 -25.32 23.88
C VAL A 120 25.29 -25.51 23.27
N ARG A 121 25.12 -25.45 21.95
CA ARG A 121 23.87 -25.91 21.34
C ARG A 121 23.89 -27.44 21.23
N PRO A 122 22.92 -28.18 21.82
CA PRO A 122 22.81 -29.61 21.58
C PRO A 122 22.43 -29.80 20.10
N ARG A 123 23.39 -30.30 19.32
CA ARG A 123 23.16 -30.70 17.91
C ARG A 123 22.54 -32.09 17.91
N SER A 124 21.58 -32.30 16.98
CA SER A 124 21.22 -33.66 16.59
C SER A 124 22.42 -34.31 15.89
N PRO A 125 22.66 -35.62 16.05
CA PRO A 125 23.86 -36.30 15.50
C PRO A 125 23.96 -36.30 13.98
N GLU A 126 22.96 -35.79 13.28
CA GLU A 126 22.82 -35.85 11.81
C GLU A 126 23.13 -34.51 11.09
N GLU A 127 23.29 -33.40 11.80
CA GLU A 127 23.61 -32.10 11.19
C GLU A 127 25.10 -32.00 10.90
N LYS A 128 25.47 -32.08 9.60
CA LYS A 128 26.81 -31.71 9.11
C LYS A 128 27.07 -30.23 9.41
N ALA A 129 28.32 -29.91 9.83
CA ALA A 129 28.79 -28.53 10.02
C ALA A 129 28.59 -27.74 8.72
N ASP A 130 27.60 -26.85 8.68
CA ASP A 130 27.28 -26.04 7.54
C ASP A 130 28.29 -24.88 7.46
N GLU A 131 28.63 -24.41 6.23
CA GLU A 131 29.52 -23.25 6.02
C GLU A 131 29.04 -22.00 6.77
N HIS A 132 27.74 -21.93 7.11
CA HIS A 132 27.13 -20.84 7.85
C HIS A 132 27.53 -20.80 9.34
N ASP A 133 27.94 -21.93 9.93
CA ASP A 133 28.35 -22.01 11.34
C ASP A 133 29.59 -21.16 11.66
N HIS A 134 30.50 -21.03 10.71
CA HIS A 134 31.70 -20.19 10.87
C HIS A 134 31.36 -18.70 10.91
N VAL A 135 30.40 -18.27 10.07
CA VAL A 135 29.97 -16.86 9.98
C VAL A 135 29.15 -16.47 11.22
N TYR A 136 28.27 -17.34 11.70
CA TYR A 136 27.45 -17.13 12.91
C TYR A 136 28.33 -16.96 14.15
N SER A 137 29.38 -17.78 14.29
CA SER A 137 30.31 -17.68 15.43
C SER A 137 31.01 -16.32 15.48
N MET A 138 31.27 -15.69 14.35
CA MET A 138 31.86 -14.35 14.31
C MET A 138 30.94 -13.23 14.75
N TRP A 139 29.64 -13.33 14.40
CA TRP A 139 28.66 -12.38 14.88
C TRP A 139 28.37 -12.55 16.37
N ASP A 140 28.39 -13.78 16.89
CA ASP A 140 28.33 -14.05 18.33
C ASP A 140 29.49 -13.38 19.06
N LEU A 141 30.70 -13.42 18.47
CA LEU A 141 31.87 -12.75 18.99
C LEU A 141 31.69 -11.22 19.01
N SER A 142 31.19 -10.63 17.92
CA SER A 142 30.89 -9.21 17.83
C SER A 142 29.87 -8.79 18.90
N LEU A 143 28.82 -9.59 19.07
CA LEU A 143 27.79 -9.34 20.07
C LEU A 143 28.33 -9.43 21.51
N LYS A 144 29.13 -10.45 21.83
CA LYS A 144 29.80 -10.55 23.14
C LYS A 144 30.71 -9.36 23.40
N SER A 145 31.45 -8.91 22.41
CA SER A 145 32.31 -7.73 22.52
C SER A 145 31.50 -6.46 22.82
N ILE A 146 30.31 -6.33 22.25
CA ILE A 146 29.37 -5.25 22.57
C ILE A 146 28.85 -5.41 24.01
N GLN A 147 28.51 -6.62 24.43
CA GLN A 147 27.99 -6.92 25.79
C GLN A 147 29.05 -6.60 26.87
N LEU A 148 30.31 -6.99 26.67
CA LEU A 148 31.40 -6.77 27.61
C LEU A 148 31.69 -5.29 27.87
N ARG A 149 31.41 -4.40 26.92
CA ARG A 149 31.55 -2.94 27.11
C ARG A 149 30.61 -2.38 28.18
N SER A 150 29.56 -3.11 28.58
CA SER A 150 28.58 -2.80 29.67
C SER A 150 28.03 -1.36 29.66
N SER A 151 28.20 -0.62 28.59
CA SER A 151 27.74 0.77 28.45
C SER A 151 26.25 0.84 28.15
N GLN A 152 25.63 2.02 28.39
CA GLN A 152 24.25 2.23 27.97
C GLN A 152 24.09 2.08 26.45
N ALA A 153 25.04 2.57 25.66
CA ALA A 153 25.03 2.43 24.19
C ALA A 153 25.10 0.96 23.77
N SER A 154 25.81 0.11 24.50
CA SER A 154 25.87 -1.34 24.23
C SER A 154 24.53 -2.03 24.47
N ARG A 155 23.86 -1.70 25.59
CA ARG A 155 22.51 -2.24 25.88
C ARG A 155 21.51 -1.78 24.83
N ASP A 156 21.54 -0.51 24.43
CA ASP A 156 20.67 0.05 23.41
C ASP A 156 20.93 -0.58 22.04
N ALA A 157 22.20 -0.86 21.69
CA ALA A 157 22.59 -1.51 20.44
C ALA A 157 22.06 -2.94 20.33
N ILE A 158 22.10 -3.71 21.42
CA ILE A 158 21.59 -5.07 21.45
C ILE A 158 20.05 -5.08 21.30
N GLN A 159 19.37 -4.18 22.01
CA GLN A 159 17.91 -4.03 21.86
C GLN A 159 17.53 -3.60 20.45
N LEU A 160 18.29 -2.68 19.86
CA LEU A 160 18.08 -2.24 18.49
C LEU A 160 18.27 -3.38 17.49
N LEU A 161 19.35 -4.17 17.64
CA LEU A 161 19.61 -5.35 16.81
C LEU A 161 18.45 -6.36 16.90
N ASN A 162 17.94 -6.62 18.10
CA ASN A 162 16.81 -7.53 18.31
C ASN A 162 15.53 -7.04 17.60
N ILE A 163 15.28 -5.72 17.55
CA ILE A 163 14.12 -5.14 16.88
C ILE A 163 14.26 -5.25 15.36
N ILE A 164 15.40 -4.77 14.82
CA ILE A 164 15.61 -4.71 13.38
C ILE A 164 15.77 -6.09 12.73
N ALA A 165 16.06 -7.13 13.52
CA ALA A 165 16.02 -8.52 13.05
C ALA A 165 14.64 -8.94 12.52
N PHE A 166 13.56 -8.26 12.93
CA PHE A 166 12.19 -8.50 12.46
C PHE A 166 11.74 -7.53 11.37
N PHE A 167 12.53 -6.50 11.04
CA PHE A 167 12.25 -5.59 9.93
C PHE A 167 12.68 -6.20 8.59
N HIS A 168 12.24 -5.60 7.49
CA HIS A 168 12.88 -5.83 6.21
C HIS A 168 14.33 -5.37 6.28
N PHE A 169 15.23 -6.06 5.61
CA PHE A 169 16.67 -5.89 5.81
C PHE A 169 17.26 -4.64 5.13
N GLU A 170 16.55 -4.01 4.21
CA GLU A 170 17.01 -2.84 3.44
C GLU A 170 16.26 -1.56 3.82
N HIS A 171 16.94 -0.42 3.66
CA HIS A 171 16.36 0.93 3.76
C HIS A 171 15.58 1.21 5.06
N ILE A 172 16.12 0.77 6.21
CA ILE A 172 15.50 1.03 7.50
C ILE A 172 15.77 2.48 7.89
N ARG A 173 14.72 3.30 7.99
CA ARG A 173 14.82 4.71 8.35
C ARG A 173 15.10 4.90 9.84
N VAL A 174 16.05 5.76 10.17
CA VAL A 174 16.37 6.10 11.57
C VAL A 174 15.19 6.80 12.25
N ASP A 175 14.41 7.57 11.50
CA ASP A 175 13.28 8.32 12.02
C ASP A 175 12.10 7.45 12.50
N ILE A 176 12.05 6.15 12.18
CA ILE A 176 11.10 5.20 12.81
C ILE A 176 11.21 5.29 14.33
N PHE A 177 12.42 5.30 14.87
CA PHE A 177 12.65 5.30 16.32
C PHE A 177 12.42 6.67 16.95
N THR A 178 12.82 7.75 16.28
CA THR A 178 12.62 9.11 16.79
C THR A 178 11.17 9.52 16.75
N ARG A 179 10.44 9.21 15.67
CA ARG A 179 8.99 9.43 15.56
C ARG A 179 8.20 8.63 16.58
N ALA A 180 8.56 7.36 16.82
CA ALA A 180 7.90 6.54 17.84
C ALA A 180 7.97 7.18 19.23
N LEU A 181 9.10 7.79 19.56
CA LEU A 181 9.26 8.54 20.80
C LEU A 181 8.43 9.83 20.81
N ASP A 182 8.59 10.68 19.79
CA ASP A 182 7.95 11.99 19.69
C ASP A 182 6.41 11.87 19.71
N ASN A 183 5.85 10.93 18.93
CA ASN A 183 4.40 10.69 18.83
C ASN A 183 3.80 10.24 20.16
N ARG A 184 4.50 9.35 20.86
CA ARG A 184 4.08 8.91 22.20
C ARG A 184 4.00 10.06 23.18
N LEU A 185 4.93 10.99 23.09
CA LEU A 185 4.95 12.18 23.96
C LEU A 185 3.81 13.13 23.68
N MET A 186 3.52 13.37 22.39
CA MET A 186 2.35 14.13 21.98
C MET A 186 1.05 13.49 22.48
N ALA A 187 0.99 12.16 22.53
CA ALA A 187 -0.18 11.46 23.07
C ALA A 187 -0.32 11.60 24.60
N LEU A 188 0.77 11.78 25.33
CA LEU A 188 0.78 11.94 26.79
C LEU A 188 0.59 13.40 27.26
N GLU A 189 0.83 14.39 26.40
CA GLU A 189 0.78 15.81 26.76
C GLU A 189 -0.61 16.31 27.20
N PRO A 190 -1.73 15.95 26.52
CA PRO A 190 -3.08 16.31 26.98
C PRO A 190 -3.42 15.73 28.35
N LEU A 191 -2.90 14.54 28.67
CA LEU A 191 -3.13 13.88 29.96
C LEU A 191 -2.39 14.55 31.10
N ARG A 192 -1.26 15.24 30.81
CA ARG A 192 -0.50 16.04 31.82
C ARG A 192 -1.17 17.35 32.14
N LYS A 193 -1.87 17.98 31.20
CA LYS A 193 -2.60 19.24 31.35
C LYS A 193 -4.01 19.03 31.93
N GLY A 194 -4.45 17.80 32.09
CA GLY A 194 -5.78 17.42 32.57
C GLY A 194 -5.99 17.70 34.08
N SER A 195 -7.26 17.72 34.50
CA SER A 195 -7.68 17.90 35.90
C SER A 195 -7.11 16.80 36.81
N PHE A 196 -7.04 17.07 38.12
CA PHE A 196 -6.52 16.14 39.12
C PHE A 196 -7.14 14.73 39.03
N PRO A 197 -8.45 14.55 38.83
CA PRO A 197 -9.04 13.21 38.61
C PRO A 197 -8.51 12.51 37.38
N ALA A 198 -8.31 13.23 36.28
CA ALA A 198 -7.77 12.64 35.06
C ALA A 198 -6.32 12.18 35.20
N ARG A 199 -5.52 12.95 35.93
CA ARG A 199 -4.10 12.61 36.26
C ARG A 199 -4.01 11.44 37.22
N PHE A 200 -4.89 11.38 38.23
CA PHE A 200 -4.97 10.25 39.15
C PHE A 200 -5.38 8.96 38.43
N PHE A 201 -6.38 9.05 37.57
CA PHE A 201 -6.84 7.92 36.79
C PHE A 201 -5.76 7.40 35.84
N GLU A 202 -4.96 8.29 35.28
CA GLU A 202 -3.84 7.94 34.41
C GLU A 202 -2.67 7.32 35.17
N ALA A 203 -2.34 7.85 36.38
CA ALA A 203 -1.34 7.27 37.25
C ALA A 203 -1.77 5.88 37.74
N PHE A 204 -3.05 5.70 38.06
CA PHE A 204 -3.63 4.41 38.41
C PHE A 204 -3.59 3.44 37.22
N ARG A 205 -3.98 3.92 36.04
CA ARG A 205 -3.92 3.18 34.77
C ARG A 205 -2.50 2.72 34.43
N SER A 206 -1.51 3.62 34.55
CA SER A 206 -0.11 3.30 34.26
C SER A 206 0.50 2.25 35.21
N ARG A 207 -0.07 2.11 36.40
CA ARG A 207 0.36 1.11 37.39
C ARG A 207 -0.19 -0.29 37.11
N PHE A 208 -1.33 -0.38 36.41
CA PHE A 208 -1.99 -1.65 36.07
C PHE A 208 -1.90 -2.01 34.58
N GLN A 209 -1.41 -1.11 33.72
CA GLN A 209 -1.08 -1.49 32.37
C GLN A 209 0.26 -2.22 32.36
N PRO A 210 0.35 -3.36 31.64
CA PRO A 210 1.66 -3.84 31.25
C PRO A 210 2.35 -2.68 30.51
N PRO A 211 3.59 -2.33 30.85
CA PRO A 211 4.29 -1.27 30.14
C PRO A 211 4.24 -1.60 28.65
N PRO A 212 4.01 -0.61 27.77
CA PRO A 212 4.13 -0.86 26.35
C PRO A 212 5.48 -1.52 26.12
N VAL A 213 5.48 -2.67 25.41
CA VAL A 213 6.69 -3.44 25.19
C VAL A 213 7.52 -2.70 24.15
N LEU A 214 8.17 -1.63 24.60
CA LEU A 214 9.08 -0.79 23.85
C LEU A 214 10.49 -0.97 24.41
N PRO A 215 11.54 -0.80 23.60
CA PRO A 215 12.91 -0.86 24.07
C PRO A 215 13.18 0.28 25.07
N ASP A 216 14.16 0.06 25.96
CA ASP A 216 14.47 1.00 27.03
C ASP A 216 14.86 2.40 26.55
N PHE A 217 15.46 2.49 25.35
CA PHE A 217 15.81 3.76 24.75
C PHE A 217 14.59 4.53 24.18
N LEU A 218 13.44 3.89 24.06
CA LEU A 218 12.16 4.51 23.72
C LEU A 218 11.21 4.65 24.93
N ARG A 219 11.64 4.19 26.13
CA ARG A 219 10.94 4.38 27.39
C ARG A 219 11.49 5.60 28.09
N GLY A 220 10.66 6.48 28.60
CA GLY A 220 11.10 7.59 29.43
C GLY A 220 10.64 8.95 28.96
N ARG A 221 11.09 10.01 29.67
CA ARG A 221 10.82 11.37 29.30
C ARG A 221 11.70 11.78 28.12
N PRO A 222 11.18 12.57 27.18
CA PRO A 222 11.99 13.06 26.08
C PRO A 222 13.08 13.96 26.61
N SER A 223 14.29 13.59 26.31
CA SER A 223 15.42 14.50 26.41
C SER A 223 16.13 14.49 25.07
N LYS A 224 16.92 15.53 24.79
CA LYS A 224 17.80 15.53 23.62
C LYS A 224 18.70 14.28 23.61
N ASP A 225 18.94 13.67 24.78
CA ASP A 225 19.69 12.44 24.93
C ASP A 225 19.08 11.21 24.23
N HIS A 226 17.75 11.11 24.10
CA HIS A 226 17.13 9.92 23.49
C HIS A 226 17.44 9.78 21.99
N ARG A 227 17.45 10.90 21.25
CA ARG A 227 17.86 10.88 19.84
C ARG A 227 19.32 10.46 19.68
N TRP A 228 20.19 10.93 20.59
CA TRP A 228 21.58 10.55 20.63
C TRP A 228 21.80 9.08 21.03
N ARG A 229 20.90 8.50 21.83
CA ARG A 229 20.97 7.07 22.20
C ARG A 229 20.83 6.19 20.97
N VAL A 230 19.85 6.43 20.09
CA VAL A 230 19.66 5.69 18.83
C VAL A 230 20.91 5.84 17.95
N SER A 231 21.41 7.05 17.77
CA SER A 231 22.62 7.30 16.95
C SER A 231 23.87 6.65 17.52
N ARG A 232 24.03 6.57 18.85
CA ARG A 232 25.15 5.86 19.50
C ARG A 232 25.02 4.35 19.31
N ALA A 233 23.80 3.79 19.45
CA ALA A 233 23.53 2.38 19.23
C ALA A 233 23.82 1.97 17.79
N LEU A 234 23.37 2.76 16.80
CA LEU A 234 23.65 2.54 15.38
C LEU A 234 25.16 2.60 15.08
N ARG A 235 25.88 3.60 15.62
CA ARG A 235 27.34 3.67 15.45
C ARG A 235 28.04 2.44 15.99
N GLN A 236 27.57 1.90 17.13
CA GLN A 236 28.16 0.71 17.71
C GLN A 236 27.89 -0.54 16.87
N LEU A 237 26.67 -0.71 16.33
CA LEU A 237 26.38 -1.81 15.41
C LEU A 237 27.16 -1.68 14.10
N ASN A 238 27.32 -0.46 13.59
CA ASN A 238 28.08 -0.18 12.37
C ASN A 238 29.59 -0.45 12.55
N SER A 239 30.18 -0.12 13.72
CA SER A 239 31.61 -0.38 13.98
C SER A 239 31.94 -1.88 13.99
N PHE A 240 30.99 -2.72 14.26
CA PHE A 240 31.11 -4.18 14.13
C PHE A 240 30.57 -4.74 12.81
N SER A 241 30.26 -3.90 11.82
CA SER A 241 29.68 -4.28 10.52
C SER A 241 28.45 -5.19 10.61
N LEU A 242 27.66 -5.05 11.67
CA LEU A 242 26.37 -5.72 11.80
C LEU A 242 25.29 -5.01 11.00
N ILE A 243 25.49 -3.72 10.71
CA ILE A 243 24.67 -2.90 9.84
C ILE A 243 25.56 -2.08 8.90
N SER A 244 25.01 -1.63 7.77
CA SER A 244 25.59 -0.60 6.92
C SER A 244 24.73 0.66 7.00
N TYR A 245 25.34 1.81 7.28
CA TYR A 245 24.64 3.08 7.47
C TYR A 245 24.86 4.01 6.27
N ASP A 246 23.78 4.51 5.68
CA ASP A 246 23.82 5.58 4.68
C ASP A 246 23.48 6.92 5.33
N GLY A 247 24.49 7.78 5.41
CA GLY A 247 24.35 9.10 6.03
C GLY A 247 23.63 10.14 5.17
N LYS A 248 23.40 9.88 3.87
CA LYS A 248 22.67 10.80 2.99
C LYS A 248 21.19 10.72 3.23
N ASP A 249 20.67 9.50 3.29
CA ASP A 249 19.23 9.25 3.41
C ASP A 249 18.79 8.96 4.84
N GLU A 250 19.72 9.02 5.81
CA GLU A 250 19.48 8.63 7.21
C GLU A 250 18.84 7.24 7.33
N THR A 251 19.31 6.31 6.50
CA THR A 251 18.87 4.91 6.47
C THR A 251 20.01 3.96 6.82
N PHE A 252 19.65 2.75 7.21
CA PHE A 252 20.62 1.68 7.39
C PHE A 252 20.03 0.35 6.92
N SER A 253 20.91 -0.60 6.65
CA SER A 253 20.52 -1.93 6.14
C SER A 253 21.29 -3.01 6.88
N LEU A 254 20.71 -4.22 6.93
CA LEU A 254 21.35 -5.42 7.46
C LEU A 254 21.58 -6.40 6.31
N HIS A 255 22.66 -7.16 6.40
CA HIS A 255 22.79 -8.31 5.51
C HIS A 255 21.72 -9.37 5.87
N PRO A 256 21.05 -10.04 4.90
CA PRO A 256 20.00 -11.04 5.19
C PRO A 256 20.46 -12.14 6.17
N LEU A 257 21.70 -12.60 6.07
CA LEU A 257 22.26 -13.59 6.99
C LEU A 257 22.46 -13.04 8.42
N VAL A 258 22.85 -11.77 8.57
CA VAL A 258 22.93 -11.11 9.91
C VAL A 258 21.54 -11.04 10.52
N ARG A 259 20.53 -10.72 9.71
CA ARG A 259 19.14 -10.69 10.13
C ARG A 259 18.68 -12.07 10.61
N ALA A 260 18.95 -13.12 9.83
CA ALA A 260 18.60 -14.49 10.18
C ALA A 260 19.28 -14.92 11.49
N TRP A 261 20.61 -14.77 11.59
CA TRP A 261 21.35 -15.04 12.80
C TRP A 261 20.82 -14.27 14.02
N ALA A 262 20.54 -12.98 13.87
CA ALA A 262 20.01 -12.14 14.96
C ALA A 262 18.67 -12.65 15.49
N ARG A 263 17.84 -13.31 14.68
CA ARG A 263 16.61 -13.99 15.12
C ARG A 263 16.87 -15.36 15.72
N ASP A 264 17.69 -16.17 15.03
CA ASP A 264 17.90 -17.59 15.39
C ASP A 264 18.58 -17.77 16.74
N ARG A 265 19.40 -16.79 17.17
CA ARG A 265 20.02 -16.77 18.49
C ARG A 265 19.03 -16.55 19.65
N LEU A 266 17.82 -16.04 19.36
CA LEU A 266 16.79 -15.79 20.36
C LEU A 266 15.97 -17.05 20.57
N SER A 267 15.61 -17.34 21.83
CA SER A 267 14.63 -18.37 22.16
C SER A 267 13.26 -18.04 21.53
N LYS A 268 12.40 -19.03 21.33
CA LYS A 268 11.05 -18.82 20.75
C LYS A 268 10.24 -17.78 21.52
N SER A 269 10.38 -17.72 22.84
CA SER A 269 9.71 -16.72 23.68
C SER A 269 10.27 -15.32 23.48
N GLU A 270 11.60 -15.19 23.33
CA GLU A 270 12.26 -13.92 23.02
C GLU A 270 11.93 -13.45 21.59
N GLN A 271 11.88 -14.36 20.61
CA GLN A 271 11.46 -14.04 19.25
C GLN A 271 10.05 -13.44 19.24
N ALA A 272 9.09 -14.06 19.93
CA ALA A 272 7.73 -13.54 20.06
C ALA A 272 7.71 -12.15 20.73
N LEU A 273 8.50 -11.97 21.79
CA LEU A 273 8.63 -10.68 22.49
C LEU A 273 9.20 -9.61 21.57
N TRP A 274 10.33 -9.85 20.91
CA TRP A 274 11.00 -8.86 20.09
C TRP A 274 10.25 -8.56 18.77
N ALA A 275 9.56 -9.54 18.19
CA ALA A 275 8.64 -9.31 17.09
C ALA A 275 7.52 -8.36 17.49
N HIS A 276 6.94 -8.53 18.69
CA HIS A 276 5.93 -7.61 19.21
C HIS A 276 6.49 -6.20 19.48
N VAL A 277 7.69 -6.11 20.04
CA VAL A 277 8.40 -4.83 20.23
C VAL A 277 8.62 -4.13 18.89
N ALA A 278 9.02 -4.88 17.87
CA ALA A 278 9.25 -4.38 16.52
C ALA A 278 7.96 -3.80 15.91
N VAL A 279 6.86 -4.56 15.91
CA VAL A 279 5.54 -4.07 15.47
C VAL A 279 5.13 -2.83 16.26
N SER A 280 5.26 -2.85 17.58
CA SER A 280 4.88 -1.72 18.43
C SER A 280 5.70 -0.46 18.11
N THR A 281 7.00 -0.60 17.84
CA THR A 281 7.88 0.51 17.48
C THR A 281 7.45 1.17 16.16
N ILE A 282 7.17 0.36 15.12
CA ILE A 282 6.68 0.89 13.84
C ILE A 282 5.31 1.57 14.04
N VAL A 283 4.38 0.94 14.74
CA VAL A 283 3.03 1.50 14.95
C VAL A 283 3.08 2.81 15.75
N GLU A 284 3.96 2.92 16.75
CA GLU A 284 4.13 4.18 17.49
C GLU A 284 4.73 5.30 16.61
N SER A 285 5.51 4.97 15.59
CA SER A 285 6.05 5.97 14.65
C SER A 285 4.99 6.61 13.73
N ILE A 286 3.78 6.04 13.66
CA ILE A 286 2.68 6.51 12.82
C ILE A 286 1.76 7.44 13.62
N LEU A 287 1.37 8.58 13.02
CA LEU A 287 0.27 9.43 13.51
C LEU A 287 -1.00 9.15 12.72
N LEU A 288 -2.16 9.33 13.37
CA LEU A 288 -3.46 9.30 12.69
C LEU A 288 -3.90 10.71 12.29
N PRO A 289 -4.64 10.88 11.18
CA PRO A 289 -5.23 12.17 10.82
C PRO A 289 -6.06 12.77 11.97
N PRO A 290 -6.19 14.11 12.08
CA PRO A 290 -5.66 15.14 11.17
C PRO A 290 -4.22 15.59 11.48
N ARG A 291 -3.51 14.93 12.40
CA ARG A 291 -2.15 15.33 12.82
C ARG A 291 -1.05 14.95 11.83
N ASP A 292 -1.40 14.17 10.82
CA ASP A 292 -0.45 13.56 9.88
C ASP A 292 -0.78 13.95 8.42
N ILE A 293 -0.95 15.25 8.18
CA ILE A 293 -1.24 15.79 6.84
C ILE A 293 0.07 16.35 6.26
N GLY A 294 0.55 15.78 5.15
CA GLY A 294 1.71 16.25 4.40
C GLY A 294 2.49 15.14 3.68
N GLU A 295 3.18 15.51 2.60
CA GLU A 295 3.94 14.59 1.75
C GLU A 295 5.05 13.84 2.50
N VAL A 296 5.76 14.54 3.40
CA VAL A 296 6.83 13.96 4.23
C VAL A 296 6.33 12.77 5.06
N HIS A 297 5.08 12.81 5.50
CA HIS A 297 4.47 11.71 6.26
C HIS A 297 3.99 10.59 5.35
N GLN A 298 3.56 10.91 4.12
CA GLN A 298 3.17 9.90 3.13
C GLN A 298 4.36 9.08 2.66
N ASP A 299 5.50 9.71 2.37
CA ASP A 299 6.75 9.03 2.02
C ASP A 299 7.23 8.14 3.15
N PHE A 300 7.21 8.65 4.38
CA PHE A 300 7.54 7.86 5.55
C PHE A 300 6.66 6.59 5.67
N ARG A 301 5.34 6.74 5.53
CA ARG A 301 4.41 5.59 5.60
C ARG A 301 4.60 4.61 4.46
N ARG A 302 5.01 5.07 3.27
CA ARG A 302 5.39 4.20 2.16
C ARG A 302 6.60 3.35 2.52
N ASP A 303 7.65 3.98 3.04
CA ASP A 303 8.93 3.35 3.29
C ASP A 303 8.89 2.34 4.44
N ILE A 304 7.96 2.48 5.39
CA ILE A 304 7.82 1.54 6.52
C ILE A 304 7.05 0.25 6.21
N ILE A 305 6.28 0.19 5.10
CA ILE A 305 5.42 -0.98 4.79
C ILE A 305 6.20 -2.28 4.69
N PRO A 306 7.33 -2.38 3.97
CA PRO A 306 8.09 -3.63 3.90
C PRO A 306 8.51 -4.13 5.30
N HIS A 307 8.92 -3.21 6.17
CA HIS A 307 9.29 -3.55 7.54
C HIS A 307 8.08 -4.02 8.36
N PHE A 308 6.94 -3.38 8.14
CA PHE A 308 5.70 -3.72 8.82
C PHE A 308 5.19 -5.12 8.43
N ASP A 309 5.18 -5.42 7.13
CA ASP A 309 4.79 -6.73 6.60
C ASP A 309 5.70 -7.86 7.15
N GLU A 310 7.00 -7.63 7.20
CA GLU A 310 7.94 -8.61 7.75
C GLU A 310 7.74 -8.85 9.24
N CYS A 311 7.44 -7.80 10.01
CA CYS A 311 7.10 -7.95 11.42
C CYS A 311 5.83 -8.77 11.64
N LEU A 312 4.81 -8.55 10.82
CA LEU A 312 3.53 -9.27 10.92
C LEU A 312 3.66 -10.74 10.51
N LYS A 313 4.49 -11.06 9.51
CA LYS A 313 4.80 -12.46 9.15
C LYS A 313 5.50 -13.20 10.30
N ALA A 314 6.41 -12.51 11.00
CA ALA A 314 7.17 -13.09 12.11
C ALA A 314 6.35 -13.23 13.40
N SER A 315 5.30 -12.42 13.56
CA SER A 315 4.40 -12.46 14.72
C SER A 315 3.00 -12.87 14.27
N PRO A 316 2.69 -14.20 14.25
CA PRO A 316 1.34 -14.70 13.99
C PRO A 316 0.36 -14.31 15.11
N VAL A 317 0.87 -13.71 16.18
CA VAL A 317 0.04 -13.16 17.26
C VAL A 317 -0.77 -12.00 16.69
N ARG A 318 -2.07 -12.20 16.57
CA ARG A 318 -3.01 -11.13 16.23
C ARG A 318 -2.70 -9.93 17.11
N ILE A 319 -2.52 -8.77 16.51
CA ILE A 319 -2.23 -7.50 17.20
C ILE A 319 -3.16 -7.26 18.42
N LEU A 320 -4.31 -7.94 18.43
CA LEU A 320 -5.32 -7.91 19.48
C LEU A 320 -5.37 -9.17 20.36
N ASP A 321 -4.46 -10.13 20.25
CA ASP A 321 -4.49 -11.33 21.08
C ASP A 321 -3.75 -11.09 22.42
N TYR A 322 -4.51 -10.68 23.41
CA TYR A 322 -4.03 -10.38 24.78
C TYR A 322 -3.73 -11.65 25.62
N ARG A 323 -4.01 -12.86 25.12
CA ARG A 323 -3.78 -14.11 25.88
C ARG A 323 -2.30 -14.45 26.04
N VAL A 324 -1.44 -13.92 25.20
CA VAL A 324 -0.01 -14.30 25.14
C VAL A 324 0.86 -13.52 26.13
N TYR A 325 0.41 -12.38 26.68
CA TYR A 325 1.25 -11.49 27.48
C TYR A 325 1.06 -11.53 28.99
N PHE A 326 0.18 -12.35 29.50
CA PHE A 326 0.10 -12.59 30.94
C PHE A 326 1.05 -13.71 31.38
N GLY A 327 2.34 -13.54 31.11
CA GLY A 327 3.39 -14.33 31.71
C GLY A 327 3.34 -14.20 33.24
N GLY A 328 2.70 -15.15 33.92
CA GLY A 328 2.90 -15.39 35.32
C GLY A 328 2.08 -14.60 36.35
N TYR A 329 1.37 -13.53 35.97
CA TYR A 329 0.53 -12.79 36.91
C TYR A 329 -0.95 -13.10 36.69
N ARG A 330 -1.49 -14.04 37.44
CA ARG A 330 -2.94 -14.22 37.56
C ARG A 330 -3.51 -13.05 38.37
N LEU A 331 -3.98 -12.01 37.70
CA LEU A 331 -4.85 -11.01 38.33
C LEU A 331 -6.14 -11.72 38.78
N PRO A 332 -6.67 -11.42 40.01
CA PRO A 332 -7.92 -11.98 40.43
C PRO A 332 -9.03 -11.72 39.44
N LEU A 333 -9.66 -12.76 38.95
CA LEU A 333 -10.72 -12.72 37.92
C LEU A 333 -11.85 -11.73 38.26
N ALA A 334 -12.09 -11.45 39.53
CA ALA A 334 -13.13 -10.50 39.99
C ALA A 334 -12.89 -9.02 39.58
N ILE A 335 -11.62 -8.59 39.42
CA ILE A 335 -11.28 -7.24 38.97
C ILE A 335 -11.31 -7.18 37.45
N CYS A 336 -11.01 -8.29 36.77
CA CYS A 336 -11.11 -8.38 35.32
C CYS A 336 -12.55 -8.30 34.82
N PHE A 337 -13.56 -8.70 35.55
CA PHE A 337 -14.96 -8.76 35.11
C PHE A 337 -15.71 -7.42 35.18
N ARG A 338 -15.23 -6.43 35.90
CA ARG A 338 -15.95 -5.15 36.06
C ARG A 338 -15.37 -3.93 35.34
N TYR A 339 -14.07 -3.92 35.02
CA TYR A 339 -13.39 -2.78 34.37
C TYR A 339 -12.23 -3.09 33.41
N PRO A 340 -12.01 -4.28 32.89
CA PRO A 340 -10.80 -4.60 32.12
C PRO A 340 -10.86 -4.18 30.65
N THR A 341 -12.05 -3.99 30.12
CA THR A 341 -12.28 -3.72 28.71
C THR A 341 -11.87 -2.29 28.29
N LEU A 342 -11.95 -1.32 29.19
CA LEU A 342 -11.76 0.08 28.86
C LEU A 342 -10.30 0.52 28.68
N ILE A 343 -9.34 -0.15 29.29
CA ILE A 343 -7.96 0.34 29.40
C ILE A 343 -7.01 -0.43 28.46
N LEU A 344 -7.07 -1.76 28.47
CA LEU A 344 -6.26 -2.61 27.60
C LEU A 344 -6.64 -2.48 26.12
N PHE A 345 -7.92 -2.30 25.83
CA PHE A 345 -8.44 -2.17 24.47
C PHE A 345 -8.04 -0.86 23.77
N ARG A 346 -7.83 0.23 24.49
CA ARG A 346 -7.54 1.53 23.85
C ARG A 346 -6.29 1.51 23.00
N ASP A 347 -5.17 1.01 23.55
CA ASP A 347 -3.89 0.99 22.83
C ASP A 347 -3.93 0.01 21.65
N GLN A 348 -4.61 -1.12 21.81
CA GLN A 348 -4.78 -2.11 20.75
C GLN A 348 -5.69 -1.59 19.63
N VAL A 349 -6.79 -0.91 19.97
CA VAL A 349 -7.68 -0.26 19.00
C VAL A 349 -6.94 0.81 18.21
N ILE A 350 -6.15 1.64 18.88
CA ILE A 350 -5.33 2.66 18.22
C ILE A 350 -4.30 2.01 17.28
N LYS A 351 -3.66 0.92 17.71
CA LYS A 351 -2.72 0.17 16.88
C LYS A 351 -3.41 -0.41 15.66
N ALA A 352 -4.56 -1.05 15.82
CA ALA A 352 -5.34 -1.57 14.70
C ALA A 352 -5.78 -0.45 13.74
N ALA A 353 -6.24 0.69 14.25
CA ALA A 353 -6.60 1.83 13.43
C ALA A 353 -5.41 2.39 12.62
N LYS A 354 -4.22 2.47 13.24
CA LYS A 354 -2.99 2.89 12.56
C LYS A 354 -2.59 1.92 11.43
N CYS A 355 -2.69 0.60 11.69
CA CYS A 355 -2.46 -0.43 10.66
C CYS A 355 -3.45 -0.31 9.51
N GLY A 356 -4.74 -0.24 9.84
CA GLY A 356 -5.81 -0.08 8.85
C GLY A 356 -5.60 1.16 7.99
N TYR A 357 -5.18 2.27 8.59
CA TYR A 357 -4.91 3.52 7.88
C TYR A 357 -3.77 3.38 6.87
N VAL A 358 -2.62 2.83 7.29
CA VAL A 358 -1.45 2.66 6.42
C VAL A 358 -1.75 1.73 5.24
N TYR A 359 -2.40 0.61 5.47
CA TYR A 359 -2.79 -0.31 4.39
C TYR A 359 -3.79 0.32 3.43
N THR A 360 -4.82 1.00 3.94
CA THR A 360 -5.84 1.66 3.12
C THR A 360 -5.25 2.76 2.25
N GLU A 361 -4.33 3.58 2.78
CA GLU A 361 -3.64 4.63 2.04
C GLU A 361 -2.84 4.08 0.85
N ARG A 362 -2.35 2.83 0.95
CA ARG A 362 -1.60 2.14 -0.11
C ARG A 362 -2.45 1.27 -1.02
N GLY A 363 -3.76 1.38 -0.91
CA GLY A 363 -4.69 0.60 -1.73
C GLY A 363 -4.83 -0.87 -1.30
N ARG A 364 -4.16 -1.30 -0.22
CA ARG A 364 -4.31 -2.65 0.37
C ARG A 364 -5.57 -2.70 1.23
N PHE A 365 -6.70 -2.50 0.57
CA PHE A 365 -7.99 -2.32 1.23
C PHE A 365 -8.47 -3.57 1.98
N LYS A 366 -8.09 -4.76 1.54
CA LYS A 366 -8.50 -6.01 2.20
C LYS A 366 -7.92 -6.09 3.62
N GLU A 367 -6.61 -5.89 3.74
CA GLU A 367 -5.92 -5.88 5.02
C GLU A 367 -6.36 -4.68 5.87
N GLY A 368 -6.53 -3.51 5.24
CA GLY A 368 -7.04 -2.31 5.91
C GLY A 368 -8.41 -2.53 6.53
N ALA A 369 -9.32 -3.22 5.82
CA ALA A 369 -10.66 -3.53 6.29
C ALA A 369 -10.65 -4.48 7.50
N GLU A 370 -9.78 -5.49 7.52
CA GLU A 370 -9.64 -6.40 8.64
C GLU A 370 -9.29 -5.64 9.93
N TYR A 371 -8.30 -4.75 9.87
CA TYR A 371 -7.89 -3.96 11.03
C TYR A 371 -8.94 -2.94 11.48
N PHE A 372 -9.61 -2.25 10.56
CA PHE A 372 -10.67 -1.32 10.92
C PHE A 372 -11.91 -2.03 11.46
N LEU A 373 -12.24 -3.23 10.96
CA LEU A 373 -13.31 -4.05 11.48
C LEU A 373 -13.02 -4.45 12.93
N MET A 374 -11.80 -4.93 13.21
CA MET A 374 -11.36 -5.27 14.56
C MET A 374 -11.44 -4.06 15.51
N ALA A 375 -10.99 -2.87 15.06
CA ALA A 375 -11.06 -1.64 15.84
C ALA A 375 -12.50 -1.23 16.12
N LYS A 376 -13.36 -1.26 15.11
CA LYS A 376 -14.79 -0.94 15.23
C LYS A 376 -15.49 -1.89 16.18
N ASP A 377 -15.33 -3.22 16.04
CA ASP A 377 -16.02 -4.21 16.87
C ASP A 377 -15.60 -4.09 18.34
N ALA A 378 -14.31 -3.88 18.61
CA ALA A 378 -13.82 -3.64 19.97
C ALA A 378 -14.41 -2.35 20.58
N LEU A 379 -14.52 -1.27 19.80
CA LEU A 379 -15.11 -0.02 20.26
C LEU A 379 -16.62 -0.12 20.47
N VAL A 380 -17.33 -0.81 19.58
CA VAL A 380 -18.78 -1.07 19.74
C VAL A 380 -19.03 -1.86 21.02
N ALA A 381 -18.28 -2.93 21.26
CA ALA A 381 -18.43 -3.77 22.43
C ALA A 381 -18.11 -3.03 23.75
N SER A 382 -17.17 -2.07 23.73
CA SER A 382 -16.73 -1.36 24.94
C SER A 382 -17.44 -0.04 25.20
N ARG A 383 -17.92 0.66 24.14
CA ARG A 383 -18.42 2.04 24.22
C ARG A 383 -19.74 2.28 23.49
N GLY A 384 -20.22 1.31 22.69
CA GLY A 384 -21.41 1.45 21.88
C GLY A 384 -21.19 2.26 20.61
N TYR A 385 -22.25 2.38 19.81
CA TYR A 385 -22.23 3.09 18.52
C TYR A 385 -22.22 4.62 18.63
N GLU A 386 -22.60 5.17 19.77
CA GLU A 386 -22.70 6.63 20.02
C GLU A 386 -21.36 7.25 20.45
N ASP A 387 -20.31 6.45 20.68
CA ASP A 387 -18.98 6.96 21.01
C ASP A 387 -18.30 7.55 19.76
N ALA A 388 -17.65 8.70 19.94
CA ALA A 388 -16.99 9.42 18.83
C ALA A 388 -15.93 8.57 18.12
N ASN A 389 -15.13 7.77 18.87
CA ASN A 389 -14.09 6.93 18.27
C ASN A 389 -14.72 5.75 17.52
N THR A 390 -15.84 5.19 18.00
CA THR A 390 -16.60 4.16 17.29
C THR A 390 -17.10 4.69 15.95
N MET A 391 -17.67 5.90 15.93
CA MET A 391 -18.12 6.55 14.69
C MET A 391 -16.97 6.78 13.73
N MET A 392 -15.79 7.24 14.23
CA MET A 392 -14.60 7.44 13.40
C MET A 392 -14.06 6.14 12.80
N ALA A 393 -13.96 5.07 13.59
CA ALA A 393 -13.52 3.75 13.11
C ALA A 393 -14.51 3.18 12.07
N THR A 394 -15.80 3.38 12.27
CA THR A 394 -16.86 2.96 11.34
C THR A 394 -16.76 3.71 10.01
N LEU A 395 -16.51 5.04 10.02
CA LEU A 395 -16.27 5.81 8.81
C LEU A 395 -15.00 5.39 8.08
N ALA A 396 -13.91 5.10 8.81
CA ALA A 396 -12.68 4.61 8.20
C ALA A 396 -12.90 3.26 7.51
N LEU A 397 -13.64 2.35 8.15
CA LEU A 397 -14.02 1.06 7.56
C LEU A 397 -14.90 1.25 6.31
N SER A 398 -15.87 2.16 6.35
CA SER A 398 -16.75 2.42 5.19
C SER A 398 -15.95 2.94 3.99
N ARG A 399 -14.99 3.85 4.20
CA ARG A 399 -14.08 4.33 3.14
C ARG A 399 -13.21 3.19 2.58
N THR A 400 -12.77 2.27 3.43
CA THR A 400 -12.03 1.09 2.99
C THR A 400 -12.89 0.16 2.14
N TYR A 401 -14.18 0.04 2.47
CA TYR A 401 -15.15 -0.70 1.67
C TYR A 401 -15.42 -0.07 0.30
N TRP A 402 -15.31 1.28 0.16
CA TRP A 402 -15.32 1.90 -1.17
C TRP A 402 -14.14 1.36 -2.03
N GLY A 403 -12.95 1.30 -1.44
CA GLY A 403 -11.77 0.77 -2.12
C GLY A 403 -11.91 -0.70 -2.54
N LEU A 404 -12.74 -1.48 -1.84
CA LEU A 404 -13.07 -2.88 -2.15
C LEU A 404 -14.27 -3.03 -3.09
N GLY A 405 -14.96 -1.93 -3.47
CA GLY A 405 -16.20 -2.00 -4.23
C GLY A 405 -17.39 -2.57 -3.44
N ARG A 406 -17.29 -2.70 -2.11
CA ARG A 406 -18.36 -3.16 -1.21
C ARG A 406 -19.27 -1.99 -0.84
N LEU A 407 -19.96 -1.44 -1.87
CA LEU A 407 -20.61 -0.15 -1.77
C LEU A 407 -21.86 -0.17 -0.89
N ASP A 408 -22.67 -1.23 -0.93
CA ASP A 408 -23.85 -1.38 -0.08
C ASP A 408 -23.49 -1.42 1.41
N GLU A 409 -22.42 -2.14 1.75
CA GLU A 409 -21.94 -2.23 3.12
C GLU A 409 -21.35 -0.89 3.59
N ALA A 410 -20.68 -0.16 2.71
CA ALA A 410 -20.22 1.19 3.02
C ALA A 410 -21.37 2.15 3.31
N VAL A 411 -22.43 2.12 2.49
CA VAL A 411 -23.66 2.88 2.70
C VAL A 411 -24.32 2.51 4.04
N ALA A 412 -24.43 1.22 4.34
CA ALA A 412 -25.01 0.76 5.60
C ALA A 412 -24.24 1.29 6.83
N LEU A 413 -22.89 1.20 6.81
CA LEU A 413 -22.07 1.72 7.90
C LEU A 413 -22.18 3.23 8.07
N GLN A 414 -22.23 3.97 6.98
CA GLN A 414 -22.34 5.43 7.04
C GLN A 414 -23.73 5.89 7.50
N ASN A 415 -24.80 5.18 7.12
CA ASN A 415 -26.13 5.42 7.68
C ASN A 415 -26.13 5.30 9.21
N LEU A 416 -25.52 4.24 9.75
CA LEU A 416 -25.36 4.07 11.21
C LEU A 416 -24.65 5.27 11.84
N VAL A 417 -23.59 5.78 11.22
CA VAL A 417 -22.86 6.93 11.76
C VAL A 417 -23.68 8.21 11.66
N VAL A 418 -24.41 8.44 10.56
CA VAL A 418 -25.27 9.62 10.39
C VAL A 418 -26.37 9.64 11.47
N GLU A 419 -27.05 8.52 11.69
CA GLU A 419 -28.10 8.42 12.71
C GLU A 419 -27.52 8.59 14.14
N ALA A 420 -26.37 7.97 14.43
CA ALA A 420 -25.71 8.15 15.72
C ALA A 420 -25.30 9.63 15.94
N ARG A 421 -24.75 10.31 14.93
CA ARG A 421 -24.39 11.73 15.02
C ARG A 421 -25.60 12.64 15.14
N LYS A 422 -26.69 12.39 14.43
CA LYS A 422 -27.95 13.12 14.60
C LYS A 422 -28.47 13.02 16.03
N LYS A 423 -28.41 11.83 16.62
CA LYS A 423 -28.85 11.59 17.99
C LYS A 423 -27.99 12.29 19.02
N VAL A 424 -26.65 12.26 18.87
CA VAL A 424 -25.70 12.82 19.85
C VAL A 424 -25.51 14.32 19.71
N TYR A 425 -25.41 14.82 18.48
CA TYR A 425 -25.02 16.19 18.18
C TYR A 425 -26.18 17.03 17.59
N GLY A 426 -27.20 16.39 17.06
CA GLY A 426 -28.24 17.07 16.29
C GLY A 426 -27.96 17.10 14.77
N GLN A 427 -29.01 17.39 13.99
CA GLN A 427 -28.97 17.35 12.53
C GLN A 427 -28.11 18.47 11.93
N GLU A 428 -28.13 19.66 12.50
CA GLU A 428 -27.43 20.86 11.99
C GLU A 428 -25.97 20.95 12.47
N HIS A 429 -25.53 20.01 13.31
CA HIS A 429 -24.14 20.03 13.82
C HIS A 429 -23.13 19.71 12.73
N HIS A 430 -22.00 20.44 12.68
CA HIS A 430 -20.97 20.32 11.66
C HIS A 430 -20.53 18.86 11.40
N LEU A 431 -20.23 18.08 12.45
CA LEU A 431 -19.84 16.68 12.31
C LEU A 431 -20.94 15.79 11.70
N THR A 432 -22.22 16.13 11.95
CA THR A 432 -23.33 15.41 11.33
C THR A 432 -23.43 15.74 9.85
N LEU A 433 -23.29 17.02 9.50
CA LEU A 433 -23.32 17.47 8.11
C LEU A 433 -22.17 16.88 7.30
N LEU A 434 -20.95 16.79 7.87
CA LEU A 434 -19.84 16.09 7.24
C LEU A 434 -20.14 14.60 6.98
N ALA A 435 -20.78 13.90 7.95
CA ALA A 435 -21.16 12.49 7.73
C ALA A 435 -22.24 12.34 6.66
N MET A 436 -23.22 13.26 6.61
CA MET A 436 -24.26 13.28 5.56
C MET A 436 -23.63 13.52 4.18
N ASN A 437 -22.64 14.39 4.07
CA ASN A 437 -21.90 14.62 2.82
C ASN A 437 -21.12 13.36 2.36
N GLU A 438 -20.45 12.66 3.28
CA GLU A 438 -19.80 11.37 3.00
C GLU A 438 -20.81 10.30 2.56
N LEU A 439 -21.96 10.21 3.21
CA LEU A 439 -23.05 9.29 2.84
C LEU A 439 -23.59 9.61 1.44
N GLY A 440 -23.73 10.90 1.11
CA GLY A 440 -24.12 11.33 -0.23
C GLY A 440 -23.12 10.88 -1.31
N ARG A 441 -21.82 10.91 -0.99
CA ARG A 441 -20.77 10.34 -1.86
C ARG A 441 -20.89 8.83 -2.00
N SER A 442 -21.21 8.11 -0.91
CA SER A 442 -21.45 6.67 -0.98
C SER A 442 -22.62 6.31 -1.87
N TYR A 443 -23.74 7.04 -1.76
CA TYR A 443 -24.88 6.86 -2.66
C TYR A 443 -24.49 7.11 -4.12
N TRP A 444 -23.69 8.17 -4.38
CA TRP A 444 -23.18 8.45 -5.72
C TRP A 444 -22.32 7.29 -6.26
N LEU A 445 -21.35 6.81 -5.49
CA LEU A 445 -20.49 5.68 -5.88
C LEU A 445 -21.30 4.40 -6.12
N ASN A 446 -22.37 4.20 -5.34
CA ASN A 446 -23.28 3.06 -5.47
C ASN A 446 -24.33 3.25 -6.59
N GLY A 447 -24.24 4.32 -7.38
CA GLY A 447 -25.14 4.63 -8.49
C GLY A 447 -26.56 5.07 -8.07
N GLN A 448 -26.81 5.26 -6.77
CA GLN A 448 -28.07 5.73 -6.21
C GLN A 448 -28.16 7.26 -6.35
N TYR A 449 -28.17 7.75 -7.60
CA TYR A 449 -28.03 9.19 -7.88
C TYR A 449 -29.20 10.02 -7.35
N HIS A 450 -30.42 9.47 -7.32
CA HIS A 450 -31.60 10.17 -6.78
C HIS A 450 -31.41 10.44 -5.28
N GLU A 451 -31.08 9.42 -4.52
CA GLU A 451 -30.82 9.50 -3.08
C GLU A 451 -29.63 10.40 -2.77
N ALA A 452 -28.57 10.29 -3.57
CA ALA A 452 -27.38 11.12 -3.46
C ALA A 452 -27.70 12.61 -3.63
N VAL A 453 -28.40 12.99 -4.71
CA VAL A 453 -28.78 14.39 -4.98
C VAL A 453 -29.72 14.92 -3.88
N LYS A 454 -30.71 14.13 -3.46
CA LYS A 454 -31.61 14.53 -2.37
C LYS A 454 -30.88 14.82 -1.07
N LEU A 455 -30.00 13.91 -0.66
CA LEU A 455 -29.21 14.06 0.57
C LEU A 455 -28.19 15.19 0.47
N GLN A 456 -27.46 15.28 -0.64
CA GLN A 456 -26.44 16.32 -0.85
C GLN A 456 -27.06 17.71 -0.95
N THR A 457 -28.22 17.87 -1.58
CA THR A 457 -28.95 19.15 -1.60
C THR A 457 -29.35 19.57 -0.20
N LEU A 458 -29.97 18.67 0.57
CA LEU A 458 -30.32 18.96 1.97
C LEU A 458 -29.08 19.33 2.79
N THR A 459 -27.99 18.56 2.67
CA THR A 459 -26.75 18.79 3.41
C THR A 459 -26.14 20.15 3.03
N THR A 460 -26.07 20.46 1.76
CA THR A 460 -25.56 21.73 1.24
C THR A 460 -26.37 22.92 1.75
N ASP A 461 -27.69 22.84 1.75
CA ASP A 461 -28.56 23.91 2.23
C ASP A 461 -28.42 24.13 3.74
N LEU A 462 -28.28 23.05 4.52
CA LEU A 462 -27.99 23.14 5.94
C LEU A 462 -26.59 23.72 6.21
N MET A 463 -25.57 23.32 5.45
CA MET A 463 -24.22 23.89 5.57
C MET A 463 -24.20 25.37 5.21
N LYS A 464 -24.88 25.80 4.14
CA LYS A 464 -25.02 27.22 3.80
C LYS A 464 -25.65 28.03 4.94
N LYS A 465 -26.66 27.47 5.59
CA LYS A 465 -27.34 28.12 6.72
C LYS A 465 -26.45 28.21 7.96
N THR A 466 -25.65 27.19 8.27
CA THR A 466 -24.93 27.05 9.54
C THR A 466 -23.50 27.56 9.45
N LEU A 467 -22.82 27.35 8.34
CA LEU A 467 -21.38 27.66 8.14
C LEU A 467 -21.18 28.87 7.20
N GLY A 468 -22.17 29.15 6.33
CA GLY A 468 -22.04 30.14 5.27
C GLY A 468 -21.80 29.51 3.91
N GLU A 469 -22.07 30.26 2.84
CA GLU A 469 -21.96 29.74 1.47
C GLU A 469 -20.49 29.66 0.98
N ASP A 470 -19.61 30.50 1.53
CA ASP A 470 -18.18 30.58 1.19
C ASP A 470 -17.28 29.72 2.08
N ASP A 471 -17.87 28.99 3.03
CA ASP A 471 -17.16 28.05 3.90
C ASP A 471 -16.60 26.87 3.07
N ALA A 472 -15.41 26.37 3.46
CA ALA A 472 -14.69 25.32 2.73
C ALA A 472 -15.49 24.03 2.61
N ASP A 473 -16.13 23.59 3.72
CA ASP A 473 -16.92 22.35 3.73
C ASP A 473 -18.22 22.51 2.95
N THR A 474 -18.82 23.71 2.97
CA THR A 474 -20.00 24.06 2.17
C THR A 474 -19.64 23.98 0.66
N LEU A 475 -18.52 24.57 0.26
CA LEU A 475 -18.05 24.53 -1.13
C LEU A 475 -17.71 23.12 -1.57
N ALA A 476 -17.10 22.30 -0.69
CA ALA A 476 -16.83 20.89 -0.97
C ALA A 476 -18.12 20.07 -1.14
N SER A 477 -19.15 20.35 -0.31
CA SER A 477 -20.47 19.72 -0.43
C SER A 477 -21.16 20.10 -1.74
N MET A 478 -21.06 21.37 -2.16
CA MET A 478 -21.57 21.83 -3.46
C MET A 478 -20.86 21.13 -4.62
N ASP A 479 -19.53 21.00 -4.58
CA ASP A 479 -18.75 20.29 -5.61
C ASP A 479 -19.20 18.82 -5.73
N ASN A 480 -19.39 18.12 -4.59
CA ASN A 480 -19.88 16.75 -4.59
C ASN A 480 -21.29 16.64 -5.23
N LEU A 481 -22.15 17.61 -4.94
CA LEU A 481 -23.47 17.69 -5.60
C LEU A 481 -23.32 17.90 -7.11
N GLY A 482 -22.42 18.77 -7.54
CA GLY A 482 -22.13 19.02 -8.97
C GLY A 482 -21.65 17.75 -9.68
N VAL A 483 -20.72 16.99 -9.07
CA VAL A 483 -20.25 15.69 -9.58
C VAL A 483 -21.40 14.68 -9.71
N THR A 484 -22.25 14.59 -8.69
CA THR A 484 -23.41 13.69 -8.71
C THR A 484 -24.40 14.05 -9.80
N LEU A 485 -24.68 15.34 -9.98
CA LEU A 485 -25.54 15.83 -11.07
C LEU A 485 -24.98 15.50 -12.45
N GLY A 486 -23.65 15.67 -12.65
CA GLY A 486 -22.96 15.28 -13.87
C GLY A 486 -23.09 13.79 -14.16
N SER A 487 -22.86 12.94 -13.16
CA SER A 487 -23.01 11.49 -13.28
C SER A 487 -24.45 11.05 -13.55
N TRP A 488 -25.43 11.86 -13.11
CA TRP A 488 -26.85 11.66 -13.40
C TRP A 488 -27.31 12.33 -14.70
N HIS A 489 -26.37 12.68 -15.61
CA HIS A 489 -26.63 13.34 -16.90
C HIS A 489 -27.31 14.72 -16.83
N ARG A 490 -27.36 15.36 -15.65
CA ARG A 490 -27.86 16.71 -15.43
C ARG A 490 -26.74 17.73 -15.63
N TYR A 491 -26.07 17.69 -16.79
CA TYR A 491 -24.82 18.42 -17.08
C TYR A 491 -24.92 19.94 -16.93
N ARG A 492 -26.05 20.55 -17.32
CA ARG A 492 -26.25 22.01 -17.19
C ARG A 492 -26.32 22.47 -15.74
N GLU A 493 -26.89 21.63 -14.87
CA GLU A 493 -26.96 21.94 -13.44
C GLU A 493 -25.61 21.71 -12.77
N SER A 494 -24.90 20.65 -13.15
CA SER A 494 -23.54 20.39 -12.74
C SER A 494 -22.61 21.58 -13.08
N GLU A 495 -22.65 22.07 -14.33
CA GLU A 495 -21.90 23.25 -14.75
C GLU A 495 -22.20 24.46 -13.88
N LYS A 496 -23.49 24.78 -13.64
CA LYS A 496 -23.90 25.93 -12.81
C LYS A 496 -23.33 25.84 -11.39
N VAL A 497 -23.38 24.65 -10.79
CA VAL A 497 -22.86 24.43 -9.44
C VAL A 497 -21.35 24.61 -9.40
N HIS A 498 -20.61 23.99 -10.32
CA HIS A 498 -19.14 24.12 -10.35
C HIS A 498 -18.69 25.57 -10.66
N ARG A 499 -19.35 26.28 -11.57
CA ARG A 499 -19.06 27.71 -11.82
C ARG A 499 -19.29 28.55 -10.57
N ARG A 500 -20.36 28.29 -9.81
CA ARG A 500 -20.62 28.99 -8.56
C ARG A 500 -19.55 28.71 -7.51
N VAL A 501 -19.16 27.46 -7.29
CA VAL A 501 -18.09 27.09 -6.37
C VAL A 501 -16.77 27.76 -6.79
N LEU A 502 -16.44 27.72 -8.07
CA LEU A 502 -15.23 28.34 -8.60
C LEU A 502 -15.22 29.84 -8.33
N SER A 503 -16.32 30.55 -8.51
CA SER A 503 -16.44 31.97 -8.25
C SER A 503 -16.16 32.39 -6.80
N PHE A 504 -16.39 31.51 -5.82
CA PHE A 504 -16.02 31.72 -4.42
C PHE A 504 -14.55 31.39 -4.16
N ARG A 505 -14.05 30.27 -4.72
CA ARG A 505 -12.67 29.83 -4.52
C ARG A 505 -11.65 30.78 -5.15
N GLU A 506 -11.97 31.38 -6.31
CA GLU A 506 -11.08 32.36 -6.98
C GLU A 506 -10.99 33.70 -6.26
N LYS A 507 -11.94 34.05 -5.39
CA LYS A 507 -11.86 35.28 -4.56
C LYS A 507 -10.89 35.14 -3.40
N LYS A 508 -10.51 33.93 -3.00
CA LYS A 508 -9.57 33.70 -1.89
C LYS A 508 -8.13 33.75 -2.39
N PRO A 509 -7.17 34.28 -1.60
CA PRO A 509 -5.75 34.23 -1.93
C PRO A 509 -5.31 32.77 -2.11
N GLY A 510 -4.55 32.47 -3.16
CA GLY A 510 -4.16 31.11 -3.49
C GLY A 510 -5.14 30.38 -4.43
N SER A 511 -5.63 31.06 -5.45
CA SER A 511 -6.58 30.55 -6.48
C SER A 511 -6.13 29.29 -7.22
N THR A 512 -4.92 28.79 -6.96
CA THR A 512 -4.35 27.57 -7.53
C THR A 512 -4.20 26.45 -6.51
N ASN A 513 -4.90 26.52 -5.36
CA ASN A 513 -4.87 25.44 -4.38
C ASN A 513 -5.52 24.15 -4.94
N VAL A 514 -5.22 23.02 -4.30
CA VAL A 514 -5.68 21.67 -4.73
C VAL A 514 -7.20 21.61 -4.94
N GLU A 515 -7.97 22.23 -4.04
CA GLU A 515 -9.43 22.22 -4.08
C GLU A 515 -9.97 23.04 -5.27
N THR A 516 -9.38 24.19 -5.57
CA THR A 516 -9.76 25.01 -6.74
C THR A 516 -9.47 24.25 -8.03
N LEU A 517 -8.29 23.61 -8.14
CA LEU A 517 -7.95 22.79 -9.29
C LEU A 517 -8.89 21.59 -9.46
N GLU A 518 -9.41 21.04 -8.36
CA GLU A 518 -10.42 19.97 -8.42
C GLU A 518 -11.75 20.50 -8.99
N THR A 519 -12.22 21.67 -8.53
CA THR A 519 -13.43 22.29 -9.10
C THR A 519 -13.27 22.59 -10.59
N ILE A 520 -12.12 23.13 -11.00
CA ILE A 520 -11.85 23.41 -12.42
C ILE A 520 -11.87 22.13 -13.24
N ASN A 521 -11.26 21.04 -12.72
CA ASN A 521 -11.30 19.73 -13.35
C ASN A 521 -12.75 19.22 -13.53
N ASN A 522 -13.59 19.32 -12.50
CA ASN A 522 -14.96 18.86 -12.52
C ASN A 522 -15.81 19.71 -13.47
N LEU A 523 -15.59 21.02 -13.48
CA LEU A 523 -16.22 21.93 -14.45
C LEU A 523 -15.85 21.57 -15.90
N ALA A 524 -14.56 21.33 -16.15
CA ALA A 524 -14.07 20.94 -17.48
C ALA A 524 -14.71 19.62 -17.96
N MET A 525 -14.91 18.66 -17.08
CA MET A 525 -15.58 17.41 -17.41
C MET A 525 -17.07 17.63 -17.72
N ALA A 526 -17.78 18.46 -16.94
CA ALA A 526 -19.18 18.81 -17.23
C ALA A 526 -19.31 19.54 -18.58
N LEU A 527 -18.38 20.45 -18.91
CA LEU A 527 -18.32 21.14 -20.19
C LEU A 527 -18.05 20.20 -21.37
N LEU A 528 -17.19 19.19 -21.17
CA LEU A 528 -16.93 18.16 -22.16
C LEU A 528 -18.20 17.38 -22.51
N ASP A 529 -18.97 16.99 -21.49
CA ASP A 529 -20.24 16.28 -21.67
C ASP A 529 -21.30 17.17 -22.35
N LEU A 530 -21.25 18.49 -22.14
CA LEU A 530 -22.05 19.49 -22.86
C LEU A 530 -21.56 19.80 -24.28
N LYS A 531 -20.46 19.15 -24.72
CA LYS A 531 -19.80 19.38 -26.02
C LYS A 531 -19.12 20.75 -26.16
N HIS A 532 -18.84 21.43 -25.06
CA HIS A 532 -18.02 22.65 -25.01
C HIS A 532 -16.54 22.31 -24.93
N SER A 533 -16.05 21.49 -25.86
CA SER A 533 -14.71 20.85 -25.79
C SER A 533 -13.53 21.84 -25.79
N ILE A 534 -13.68 23.01 -26.41
CA ILE A 534 -12.61 24.04 -26.46
C ILE A 534 -12.43 24.68 -25.08
N GLU A 535 -13.53 25.07 -24.41
CA GLU A 535 -13.45 25.62 -23.05
C GLU A 535 -12.93 24.57 -22.06
N ALA A 536 -13.42 23.32 -22.15
CA ALA A 536 -12.93 22.19 -21.36
C ALA A 536 -11.41 21.99 -21.54
N HIS A 537 -10.89 22.09 -22.77
CA HIS A 537 -9.47 21.95 -23.07
C HIS A 537 -8.63 23.03 -22.38
N THR A 538 -9.05 24.30 -22.48
CA THR A 538 -8.35 25.42 -21.84
C THR A 538 -8.26 25.23 -20.32
N LEU A 539 -9.35 24.83 -19.69
CA LEU A 539 -9.40 24.56 -18.24
C LEU A 539 -8.52 23.37 -17.86
N MET A 540 -8.55 22.28 -18.64
CA MET A 540 -7.76 21.07 -18.33
C MET A 540 -6.27 21.27 -18.51
N ILE A 541 -5.81 22.09 -19.48
CA ILE A 541 -4.40 22.47 -19.59
C ILE A 541 -3.97 23.19 -18.31
N LYS A 542 -4.74 24.18 -17.85
CA LYS A 542 -4.44 24.90 -16.61
C LYS A 542 -4.29 23.93 -15.43
N VAL A 543 -5.25 23.00 -15.23
CA VAL A 543 -5.20 22.02 -14.13
C VAL A 543 -3.97 21.12 -14.24
N TYR A 544 -3.65 20.63 -15.44
CA TYR A 544 -2.52 19.73 -15.63
C TYR A 544 -1.17 20.42 -15.37
N GLU A 545 -0.95 21.62 -15.93
CA GLU A 545 0.32 22.33 -15.74
C GLU A 545 0.51 22.80 -14.29
N GLU A 546 -0.54 23.29 -13.64
CA GLU A 546 -0.49 23.68 -12.22
C GLU A 546 -0.20 22.48 -11.30
N ARG A 547 -0.88 21.34 -11.49
CA ARG A 547 -0.60 20.12 -10.73
C ARG A 547 0.80 19.58 -10.97
N LYS A 548 1.27 19.64 -12.22
CA LYS A 548 2.62 19.23 -12.60
C LYS A 548 3.69 20.11 -11.95
N GLN A 549 3.44 21.41 -11.85
CA GLN A 549 4.36 22.36 -11.19
C GLN A 549 4.37 22.17 -9.68
N GLN A 550 3.21 22.00 -9.04
CA GLN A 550 3.06 21.91 -7.58
C GLN A 550 3.45 20.55 -7.02
N LEU A 551 3.07 19.46 -7.71
CA LEU A 551 3.16 18.08 -7.20
C LEU A 551 4.18 17.22 -7.96
N GLY A 552 4.69 17.72 -9.11
CA GLY A 552 5.53 16.93 -9.99
C GLY A 552 4.74 16.05 -10.98
N LYS A 553 5.45 15.63 -12.04
CA LYS A 553 4.83 14.86 -13.16
C LYS A 553 4.40 13.43 -12.78
N GLU A 554 4.95 12.88 -11.71
CA GLU A 554 4.74 11.49 -11.28
C GLU A 554 3.67 11.35 -10.20
N HIS A 555 3.15 12.47 -9.68
CA HIS A 555 2.16 12.46 -8.63
C HIS A 555 0.80 11.92 -9.13
N PRO A 556 0.06 11.10 -8.33
CA PRO A 556 -1.24 10.53 -8.74
C PRO A 556 -2.25 11.54 -9.25
N TRP A 557 -2.37 12.71 -8.61
CA TRP A 557 -3.28 13.77 -9.04
C TRP A 557 -2.88 14.44 -10.36
N THR A 558 -1.58 14.50 -10.65
CA THR A 558 -1.07 14.98 -11.94
C THR A 558 -1.40 13.99 -13.05
N LEU A 559 -1.23 12.67 -12.79
CA LEU A 559 -1.62 11.62 -13.71
C LEU A 559 -3.13 11.61 -13.96
N TRP A 560 -3.95 11.82 -12.94
CA TRP A 560 -5.39 11.96 -13.10
C TRP A 560 -5.76 13.13 -14.04
N ALA A 561 -5.17 14.31 -13.82
CA ALA A 561 -5.37 15.46 -14.69
C ALA A 561 -4.90 15.19 -16.13
N LEU A 562 -3.79 14.47 -16.30
CA LEU A 562 -3.29 14.04 -17.60
C LEU A 562 -4.29 13.15 -18.33
N CYS A 563 -4.87 12.15 -17.65
CA CYS A 563 -5.89 11.27 -18.22
C CYS A 563 -7.14 12.06 -18.68
N ASN A 564 -7.59 13.03 -17.88
CA ASN A 564 -8.73 13.88 -18.23
C ASN A 564 -8.41 14.83 -19.40
N LEU A 565 -7.21 15.40 -19.45
CA LEU A 565 -6.76 16.21 -20.60
C LEU A 565 -6.66 15.36 -21.87
N ALA A 566 -6.15 14.14 -21.78
CA ALA A 566 -6.11 13.20 -22.90
C ALA A 566 -7.53 12.87 -23.41
N LYS A 567 -8.49 12.70 -22.50
CA LYS A 567 -9.90 12.49 -22.83
C LYS A 567 -10.47 13.67 -23.62
N VAL A 568 -10.20 14.90 -23.19
CA VAL A 568 -10.64 16.12 -23.91
C VAL A 568 -9.99 16.22 -25.28
N ARG A 569 -8.67 15.98 -25.38
CA ARG A 569 -7.93 15.99 -26.68
C ARG A 569 -8.46 14.94 -27.65
N THR A 570 -8.83 13.77 -27.13
CA THR A 570 -9.44 12.70 -27.95
C THR A 570 -10.77 13.15 -28.56
N GLU A 571 -11.61 13.88 -27.81
CA GLU A 571 -12.87 14.42 -28.34
C GLU A 571 -12.65 15.57 -29.33
N LEU A 572 -11.53 16.28 -29.23
CA LEU A 572 -11.08 17.28 -30.22
C LEU A 572 -10.40 16.67 -31.46
N GLY A 573 -10.21 15.35 -31.51
CA GLY A 573 -9.53 14.67 -32.61
C GLY A 573 -8.01 14.73 -32.59
N GLN A 574 -7.39 15.27 -31.52
CA GLN A 574 -5.94 15.36 -31.34
C GLN A 574 -5.35 14.05 -30.82
N LEU A 575 -5.49 12.96 -31.62
CA LEU A 575 -5.23 11.59 -31.16
C LEU A 575 -3.74 11.32 -30.92
N GLN A 576 -2.84 11.82 -31.77
CA GLN A 576 -1.40 11.61 -31.64
C GLN A 576 -0.83 12.29 -30.39
N GLU A 577 -1.27 13.53 -30.11
CA GLU A 577 -0.85 14.27 -28.93
C GLU A 577 -1.35 13.59 -27.62
N ALA A 578 -2.60 13.11 -27.65
CA ALA A 578 -3.17 12.39 -26.53
C ALA A 578 -2.41 11.08 -26.26
N GLU A 579 -2.05 10.33 -27.30
CA GLU A 579 -1.26 9.09 -27.20
C GLU A 579 0.12 9.36 -26.59
N GLN A 580 0.89 10.29 -27.19
CA GLN A 580 2.25 10.59 -26.74
C GLN A 580 2.28 11.03 -25.28
N MET A 581 1.31 11.83 -24.88
CA MET A 581 1.19 12.32 -23.51
C MET A 581 0.87 11.20 -22.52
N LEU A 582 -0.06 10.29 -22.88
CA LEU A 582 -0.41 9.14 -22.05
C LEU A 582 0.74 8.14 -21.91
N VAL A 583 1.42 7.80 -23.02
CA VAL A 583 2.58 6.88 -23.00
C VAL A 583 3.65 7.39 -22.04
N ASN A 584 4.03 8.66 -22.17
CA ASN A 584 5.05 9.27 -21.31
C ASN A 584 4.62 9.35 -19.83
N GLY A 585 3.36 9.74 -19.59
CA GLY A 585 2.82 9.86 -18.23
C GLY A 585 2.68 8.51 -17.53
N ILE A 586 2.17 7.50 -18.23
CA ILE A 586 2.03 6.14 -17.71
C ILE A 586 3.40 5.53 -17.39
N ALA A 587 4.40 5.70 -18.29
CA ALA A 587 5.74 5.21 -18.05
C ALA A 587 6.40 5.85 -16.82
N ALA A 588 6.21 7.16 -16.61
CA ALA A 588 6.68 7.85 -15.42
C ALA A 588 5.96 7.35 -14.15
N ALA A 589 4.63 7.23 -14.20
CA ALA A 589 3.83 6.79 -13.07
C ALA A 589 4.07 5.32 -12.69
N LYS A 590 4.31 4.43 -13.66
CA LYS A 590 4.68 3.03 -13.38
C LYS A 590 5.95 2.93 -12.53
N ARG A 591 6.94 3.83 -12.76
CA ARG A 591 8.20 3.84 -11.98
C ARG A 591 8.01 4.32 -10.54
N SER A 592 7.16 5.32 -10.33
CA SER A 592 7.00 5.94 -9.00
C SER A 592 5.91 5.30 -8.15
N LEU A 593 4.79 4.87 -8.78
CA LEU A 593 3.61 4.35 -8.09
C LEU A 593 3.46 2.83 -8.20
N GLY A 594 4.21 2.21 -9.10
CA GLY A 594 4.07 0.80 -9.44
C GLY A 594 3.02 0.53 -10.53
N PRO A 595 3.11 -0.63 -11.22
CA PRO A 595 2.25 -0.96 -12.35
C PRO A 595 0.78 -1.19 -11.96
N ASN A 596 0.51 -1.59 -10.73
CA ASN A 596 -0.84 -1.91 -10.23
C ASN A 596 -1.56 -0.72 -9.58
N HIS A 597 -0.94 0.47 -9.57
CA HIS A 597 -1.60 1.65 -9.03
C HIS A 597 -2.80 2.06 -9.89
N LEU A 598 -3.96 2.35 -9.24
CA LEU A 598 -5.21 2.66 -9.95
C LEU A 598 -5.07 3.74 -11.01
N GLY A 599 -4.35 4.83 -10.73
CA GLY A 599 -4.12 5.90 -11.69
C GLY A 599 -3.36 5.44 -12.93
N VAL A 600 -2.44 4.47 -12.80
CA VAL A 600 -1.73 3.85 -13.93
C VAL A 600 -2.70 3.02 -14.76
N LEU A 601 -3.52 2.18 -14.13
CA LEU A 601 -4.51 1.33 -14.81
C LEU A 601 -5.58 2.16 -15.52
N MET A 602 -6.03 3.27 -14.92
CA MET A 602 -6.92 4.23 -15.58
C MET A 602 -6.27 4.89 -16.80
N GLY A 603 -4.99 5.29 -16.68
CA GLY A 603 -4.22 5.82 -17.81
C GLY A 603 -4.11 4.82 -18.96
N CYS A 604 -3.86 3.54 -18.66
CA CYS A 604 -3.84 2.46 -19.65
C CYS A 604 -5.21 2.31 -20.34
N GLY A 605 -6.32 2.39 -19.60
CA GLY A 605 -7.66 2.37 -20.16
C GLY A 605 -7.95 3.55 -21.11
N GLU A 606 -7.45 4.76 -20.78
CA GLU A 606 -7.57 5.93 -21.67
C GLU A 606 -6.67 5.80 -22.90
N LEU A 607 -5.46 5.24 -22.76
CA LEU A 607 -4.57 4.97 -23.91
C LEU A 607 -5.21 3.96 -24.87
N ALA A 608 -5.78 2.87 -24.35
CA ALA A 608 -6.50 1.90 -25.16
C ALA A 608 -7.68 2.57 -25.93
N ARG A 609 -8.39 3.51 -25.30
CA ARG A 609 -9.46 4.28 -25.96
C ARG A 609 -8.93 5.16 -27.09
N VAL A 610 -7.77 5.81 -26.90
CA VAL A 610 -7.12 6.62 -27.96
C VAL A 610 -6.72 5.75 -29.15
N LEU A 611 -6.07 4.61 -28.89
CA LEU A 611 -5.65 3.63 -29.91
C LEU A 611 -6.87 3.08 -30.69
N ALA A 612 -7.96 2.76 -29.98
CA ALA A 612 -9.19 2.33 -30.62
C ALA A 612 -9.77 3.40 -31.57
N ARG A 613 -9.70 4.69 -31.19
CA ARG A 613 -10.09 5.82 -32.06
C ARG A 613 -9.16 5.97 -33.28
N GLN A 614 -7.87 5.60 -33.15
CA GLN A 614 -6.91 5.52 -34.25
C GLN A 614 -7.07 4.26 -35.12
N ARG A 615 -8.00 3.36 -34.79
CA ARG A 615 -8.21 2.03 -35.41
C ARG A 615 -7.05 1.04 -35.20
N ARG A 616 -6.18 1.25 -34.23
CA ARG A 616 -5.11 0.34 -33.79
C ARG A 616 -5.68 -0.63 -32.76
N PHE A 617 -6.57 -1.49 -33.22
CA PHE A 617 -7.40 -2.32 -32.33
C PHE A 617 -6.60 -3.38 -31.57
N ASP A 618 -5.60 -3.98 -32.22
CA ASP A 618 -4.79 -5.05 -31.62
C ASP A 618 -4.00 -4.54 -30.42
N GLU A 619 -3.39 -3.36 -30.54
CA GLU A 619 -2.66 -2.72 -29.46
C GLU A 619 -3.62 -2.29 -28.32
N ALA A 620 -4.80 -1.78 -28.68
CA ALA A 620 -5.81 -1.43 -27.68
C ALA A 620 -6.29 -2.68 -26.92
N GLU A 621 -6.42 -3.82 -27.60
CA GLU A 621 -6.81 -5.10 -27.00
C GLU A 621 -5.77 -5.59 -25.99
N ILE A 622 -4.48 -5.60 -26.37
CA ILE A 622 -3.38 -6.02 -25.48
C ILE A 622 -3.37 -5.20 -24.20
N ILE A 623 -3.44 -3.87 -24.32
CA ILE A 623 -3.43 -2.96 -23.15
C ILE A 623 -4.68 -3.18 -22.29
N THR A 624 -5.85 -3.36 -22.90
CA THR A 624 -7.10 -3.55 -22.14
C THR A 624 -7.07 -4.90 -21.41
N ARG A 625 -6.54 -5.94 -22.01
CA ARG A 625 -6.40 -7.28 -21.42
C ARG A 625 -5.46 -7.26 -20.23
N ASP A 626 -4.25 -6.70 -20.36
CA ASP A 626 -3.31 -6.49 -19.25
C ASP A 626 -3.95 -5.68 -18.11
N THR A 627 -4.71 -4.65 -18.46
CA THR A 627 -5.43 -3.82 -17.47
C THR A 627 -6.49 -4.63 -16.71
N ILE A 628 -7.27 -5.48 -17.40
CA ILE A 628 -8.27 -6.34 -16.77
C ILE A 628 -7.61 -7.34 -15.83
N GLU A 629 -6.58 -8.06 -16.27
CA GLU A 629 -5.85 -9.04 -15.47
C GLU A 629 -5.31 -8.42 -14.17
N ARG A 630 -4.70 -7.25 -14.26
CA ARG A 630 -4.20 -6.51 -13.07
C ARG A 630 -5.32 -6.03 -12.16
N LEU A 631 -6.45 -5.57 -12.72
CA LEU A 631 -7.60 -5.17 -11.90
C LEU A 631 -8.23 -6.38 -11.21
N GLU A 632 -8.30 -7.54 -11.86
CA GLU A 632 -8.78 -8.78 -11.26
C GLU A 632 -7.90 -9.23 -10.08
N GLU A 633 -6.58 -9.20 -10.27
CA GLU A 633 -5.62 -9.56 -9.23
C GLU A 633 -5.70 -8.59 -8.04
N PHE A 634 -5.72 -7.29 -8.30
CA PHE A 634 -5.58 -6.27 -7.26
C PHE A 634 -6.89 -5.90 -6.58
N ARG A 635 -8.01 -5.84 -7.34
CA ARG A 635 -9.33 -5.42 -6.83
C ARG A 635 -10.36 -6.54 -6.78
N GLY A 636 -10.13 -7.58 -7.54
CA GLY A 636 -11.03 -8.71 -7.72
C GLY A 636 -11.89 -8.61 -8.99
N PRO A 637 -12.38 -9.78 -9.46
CA PRO A 637 -13.11 -9.87 -10.73
C PRO A 637 -14.47 -9.14 -10.72
N GLU A 638 -15.07 -8.97 -9.55
CA GLU A 638 -16.40 -8.36 -9.38
C GLU A 638 -16.36 -6.85 -9.09
N HIS A 639 -15.15 -6.27 -9.01
CA HIS A 639 -15.02 -4.85 -8.69
C HIS A 639 -15.58 -3.98 -9.83
N PRO A 640 -16.29 -2.86 -9.54
CA PRO A 640 -16.85 -1.99 -10.58
C PRO A 640 -15.86 -1.54 -11.64
N ASP A 641 -14.59 -1.27 -11.28
CA ASP A 641 -13.53 -0.90 -12.22
C ASP A 641 -13.19 -2.05 -13.18
N THR A 642 -13.14 -3.29 -12.66
CA THR A 642 -12.89 -4.50 -13.48
C THR A 642 -14.07 -4.76 -14.43
N VAL A 643 -15.30 -4.63 -13.93
CA VAL A 643 -16.53 -4.75 -14.74
C VAL A 643 -16.56 -3.68 -15.83
N TYR A 644 -16.18 -2.44 -15.50
CA TYR A 644 -16.08 -1.35 -16.47
C TYR A 644 -15.04 -1.63 -17.56
N ALA A 645 -13.88 -2.16 -17.20
CA ALA A 645 -12.83 -2.52 -18.16
C ALA A 645 -13.29 -3.65 -19.10
N LEU A 646 -13.97 -4.68 -18.58
CA LEU A 646 -14.60 -5.74 -19.41
C LEU A 646 -15.63 -5.17 -20.37
N TRP A 647 -16.49 -4.27 -19.92
CA TRP A 647 -17.46 -3.62 -20.78
C TRP A 647 -16.78 -2.79 -21.89
N LYS A 648 -15.67 -2.10 -21.60
CA LYS A 648 -14.88 -1.41 -22.61
C LYS A 648 -14.25 -2.36 -23.61
N MET A 649 -13.80 -3.54 -23.15
CA MET A 649 -13.30 -4.61 -24.02
C MET A 649 -14.40 -5.13 -24.97
N ALA A 650 -15.62 -5.33 -24.49
CA ALA A 650 -16.74 -5.70 -25.33
C ALA A 650 -17.04 -4.65 -26.42
N LYS A 651 -16.93 -3.36 -26.09
CA LYS A 651 -17.05 -2.27 -27.08
C LYS A 651 -15.92 -2.28 -28.10
N LEU A 652 -14.71 -2.63 -27.67
CA LEU A 652 -13.56 -2.75 -28.58
C LEU A 652 -13.79 -3.87 -29.59
N TYR A 653 -14.27 -5.04 -29.15
CA TYR A 653 -14.62 -6.15 -30.05
C TYR A 653 -15.75 -5.80 -31.03
N GLU A 654 -16.74 -5.00 -30.60
CA GLU A 654 -17.76 -4.49 -31.52
C GLU A 654 -17.13 -3.62 -32.63
N LEU A 655 -16.15 -2.75 -32.27
CA LEU A 655 -15.44 -1.91 -33.25
C LEU A 655 -14.57 -2.73 -34.22
N GLN A 656 -14.03 -3.86 -33.78
CA GLN A 656 -13.34 -4.84 -34.60
C GLN A 656 -14.29 -5.67 -35.49
N SER A 657 -15.61 -5.44 -35.37
CA SER A 657 -16.65 -6.28 -36.02
C SER A 657 -16.71 -7.73 -35.54
N ASN A 658 -16.09 -8.04 -34.41
CA ASN A 658 -16.11 -9.36 -33.77
C ASN A 658 -17.28 -9.44 -32.78
N LEU A 659 -18.51 -9.63 -33.32
CA LEU A 659 -19.74 -9.63 -32.54
C LEU A 659 -19.81 -10.78 -31.53
N GLU A 660 -19.25 -11.95 -31.84
CA GLU A 660 -19.26 -13.11 -30.95
C GLU A 660 -18.41 -12.84 -29.69
N ALA A 661 -17.18 -12.36 -29.86
CA ALA A 661 -16.32 -11.97 -28.74
C ALA A 661 -16.96 -10.81 -27.93
N ALA A 662 -17.58 -9.86 -28.61
CA ALA A 662 -18.26 -8.74 -27.96
C ALA A 662 -19.42 -9.21 -27.06
N VAL A 663 -20.27 -10.13 -27.55
CA VAL A 663 -21.39 -10.72 -26.78
C VAL A 663 -20.84 -11.50 -25.59
N LYS A 664 -19.88 -12.40 -25.78
CA LYS A 664 -19.31 -13.21 -24.71
C LYS A 664 -18.67 -12.38 -23.62
N THR A 665 -17.90 -11.36 -23.99
CA THR A 665 -17.24 -10.47 -23.03
C THR A 665 -18.26 -9.58 -22.29
N CYS A 666 -19.32 -9.13 -22.99
CA CYS A 666 -20.40 -8.35 -22.38
C CYS A 666 -21.23 -9.19 -21.42
N GLU A 667 -21.49 -10.46 -21.73
CA GLU A 667 -22.16 -11.42 -20.86
C GLU A 667 -21.38 -11.62 -19.56
N LEU A 668 -20.07 -11.84 -19.66
CA LEU A 668 -19.18 -11.93 -18.49
C LEU A 668 -19.20 -10.66 -17.64
N ALA A 669 -19.17 -9.49 -18.30
CA ALA A 669 -19.28 -8.21 -17.59
C ALA A 669 -20.61 -8.07 -16.85
N LEU A 670 -21.72 -8.51 -17.47
CA LEU A 670 -23.05 -8.47 -16.86
C LEU A 670 -23.19 -9.44 -15.68
N GLU A 671 -22.66 -10.66 -15.82
CA GLU A 671 -22.63 -11.65 -14.76
C GLU A 671 -21.90 -11.10 -13.52
N ARG A 672 -20.70 -10.56 -13.71
CA ARG A 672 -19.91 -9.97 -12.62
C ARG A 672 -20.55 -8.71 -12.03
N ALA A 673 -21.20 -7.88 -12.87
CA ALA A 673 -21.97 -6.74 -12.39
C ALA A 673 -23.09 -7.17 -11.45
N ASN A 674 -23.83 -8.22 -11.80
CA ASN A 674 -24.96 -8.73 -11.00
C ASN A 674 -24.54 -9.30 -9.63
N MET A 675 -23.27 -9.68 -9.46
CA MET A 675 -22.74 -10.19 -8.19
C MET A 675 -22.50 -9.07 -7.16
N ARG A 676 -22.17 -7.86 -7.61
CA ARG A 676 -21.72 -6.77 -6.73
C ARG A 676 -22.50 -5.48 -6.82
N LEU A 677 -23.01 -5.16 -8.01
CA LEU A 677 -23.73 -3.92 -8.22
C LEU A 677 -25.22 -4.12 -7.91
N THR A 678 -25.86 -3.11 -7.36
CA THR A 678 -27.33 -3.12 -7.22
C THR A 678 -28.00 -3.21 -8.59
N ARG A 679 -29.19 -3.77 -8.66
CA ARG A 679 -29.95 -3.88 -9.91
C ARG A 679 -30.22 -2.54 -10.60
N SER A 680 -30.23 -1.46 -9.83
CA SER A 680 -30.42 -0.09 -10.32
C SER A 680 -29.10 0.66 -10.56
N HIS A 681 -27.95 0.00 -10.48
CA HIS A 681 -26.67 0.66 -10.72
C HIS A 681 -26.53 0.99 -12.22
N PRO A 682 -26.27 2.26 -12.59
CA PRO A 682 -26.25 2.70 -13.98
C PRO A 682 -25.32 1.92 -14.88
N LEU A 683 -24.14 1.55 -14.39
CA LEU A 683 -23.21 0.70 -15.14
C LEU A 683 -23.82 -0.67 -15.46
N GLY A 684 -24.53 -1.28 -14.50
CA GLY A 684 -25.22 -2.54 -14.72
C GLY A 684 -26.34 -2.42 -15.76
N GLU A 685 -27.15 -1.35 -15.69
CA GLU A 685 -28.19 -1.06 -16.67
C GLU A 685 -27.62 -0.81 -18.07
N GLU A 686 -26.52 -0.02 -18.18
CA GLU A 686 -25.86 0.21 -19.45
C GLU A 686 -25.31 -1.09 -20.07
N ILE A 687 -24.66 -1.94 -19.28
CA ILE A 687 -24.14 -3.24 -19.73
C ILE A 687 -25.31 -4.14 -20.19
N TYR A 688 -26.38 -4.17 -19.42
CA TYR A 688 -27.58 -4.94 -19.75
C TYR A 688 -28.20 -4.52 -21.09
N CYS A 689 -28.46 -3.23 -21.26
CA CYS A 689 -28.99 -2.68 -22.50
C CYS A 689 -28.03 -2.95 -23.71
N TYR A 690 -26.74 -2.80 -23.47
CA TYR A 690 -25.73 -3.04 -24.49
C TYR A 690 -25.63 -4.52 -24.88
N PHE A 691 -25.71 -5.43 -23.92
CA PHE A 691 -25.74 -6.88 -24.15
C PHE A 691 -26.92 -7.29 -25.03
N HIS A 692 -28.14 -6.82 -24.73
CA HIS A 692 -29.31 -7.11 -25.54
C HIS A 692 -29.21 -6.55 -26.96
N LYS A 693 -28.64 -5.37 -27.12
CA LYS A 693 -28.38 -4.79 -28.44
C LYS A 693 -27.40 -5.66 -29.25
N LEU A 694 -26.30 -6.11 -28.66
CA LEU A 694 -25.30 -6.96 -29.31
C LEU A 694 -25.89 -8.32 -29.69
N THR A 695 -26.62 -8.96 -28.77
CA THR A 695 -27.27 -10.26 -28.99
C THR A 695 -28.27 -10.20 -30.15
N SER A 696 -29.09 -9.17 -30.20
CA SER A 696 -30.04 -8.96 -31.30
C SER A 696 -29.33 -8.79 -32.66
N ARG A 697 -28.22 -8.06 -32.68
CA ARG A 697 -27.42 -7.88 -33.91
C ARG A 697 -26.74 -9.18 -34.36
N LEU A 698 -26.25 -9.97 -33.42
CA LEU A 698 -25.64 -11.28 -33.71
C LEU A 698 -26.70 -12.23 -34.31
N GLN A 699 -27.87 -12.32 -33.70
CA GLN A 699 -28.99 -13.15 -34.21
C GLN A 699 -29.41 -12.74 -35.62
N LEU A 700 -29.53 -11.45 -35.90
CA LEU A 700 -29.86 -10.94 -37.23
C LEU A 700 -28.77 -11.30 -38.29
N ARG A 701 -27.49 -11.25 -37.89
CA ARG A 701 -26.38 -11.67 -38.74
C ARG A 701 -26.44 -13.15 -39.06
N THR A 702 -26.60 -14.00 -38.06
CA THR A 702 -26.69 -15.45 -38.22
C THR A 702 -27.90 -15.82 -39.10
N GLN A 703 -29.05 -15.18 -38.92
CA GLN A 703 -30.23 -15.39 -39.78
C GLN A 703 -29.99 -14.99 -41.23
N ARG A 704 -29.25 -13.91 -41.49
CA ARG A 704 -28.88 -13.51 -42.85
C ARG A 704 -27.90 -14.49 -43.49
N GLU A 705 -26.90 -14.96 -42.77
CA GLU A 705 -25.92 -15.93 -43.23
C GLU A 705 -26.61 -17.27 -43.56
N MET A 706 -27.55 -17.76 -42.74
CA MET A 706 -28.35 -18.93 -43.00
C MET A 706 -29.32 -18.75 -44.19
N SER A 707 -29.81 -17.54 -44.44
CA SER A 707 -30.71 -17.28 -45.59
C SER A 707 -29.95 -17.11 -46.93
N THR A 708 -28.65 -16.83 -46.89
CA THR A 708 -27.76 -16.74 -48.07
C THR A 708 -27.17 -18.10 -48.47
N GLU A 709 -27.17 -19.10 -47.55
CA GLU A 709 -26.68 -20.45 -47.81
C GLU A 709 -27.74 -21.42 -48.41
N ILE A 710 -29.00 -20.96 -48.66
CA ILE A 710 -29.99 -21.76 -49.33
C ILE A 710 -29.69 -21.70 -50.84
N PRO A 711 -29.21 -22.80 -51.50
CA PRO A 711 -29.00 -22.80 -52.93
C PRO A 711 -30.32 -22.58 -53.65
N ALA A 712 -30.30 -21.74 -54.68
CA ALA A 712 -31.44 -21.39 -55.55
C ALA A 712 -31.97 -22.52 -56.41
N ASP A 713 -31.82 -23.80 -56.01
CA ASP A 713 -32.24 -24.98 -56.75
C ASP A 713 -33.23 -25.86 -55.92
N ARG A 714 -34.42 -25.31 -55.64
CA ARG A 714 -35.62 -26.15 -55.38
C ARG A 714 -36.83 -25.49 -55.97
N LYS A 715 -37.35 -26.08 -57.06
CA LYS A 715 -38.65 -25.77 -57.60
C LYS A 715 -39.75 -25.91 -56.50
N PRO A 716 -40.79 -25.12 -56.51
CA PRO A 716 -41.82 -25.15 -55.47
C PRO A 716 -42.63 -26.46 -55.56
N VAL A 717 -42.49 -27.33 -54.56
CA VAL A 717 -43.44 -28.44 -54.31
C VAL A 717 -44.60 -27.89 -53.53
N GLY A 718 -45.81 -28.25 -54.03
CA GLY A 718 -47.09 -27.64 -53.67
C GLY A 718 -47.45 -27.65 -52.20
N LEU A 719 -48.21 -26.64 -51.89
CA LEU A 719 -49.01 -26.50 -50.68
C LEU A 719 -49.90 -27.72 -50.46
N LYS A 720 -49.72 -28.44 -49.34
CA LYS A 720 -50.74 -29.11 -48.54
C LYS A 720 -50.05 -29.71 -47.32
N ASP A 721 -50.19 -29.05 -46.19
CA ASP A 721 -50.56 -29.57 -44.88
C ASP A 721 -50.24 -28.51 -43.80
N ARG A 722 -51.22 -27.70 -43.57
CA ARG A 722 -51.33 -26.98 -42.29
C ARG A 722 -51.98 -27.94 -41.31
N GLN A 723 -51.29 -28.30 -40.24
CA GLN A 723 -51.89 -28.53 -38.93
C GLN A 723 -50.84 -28.73 -37.84
N ASN A 724 -50.96 -27.89 -36.80
CA ASN A 724 -50.61 -28.15 -35.41
C ASN A 724 -49.13 -28.10 -34.97
N PHE A 725 -48.68 -26.93 -34.59
CA PHE A 725 -47.79 -26.82 -33.42
C PHE A 725 -48.35 -25.83 -32.43
N LYS A 726 -48.82 -26.36 -31.28
CA LYS A 726 -49.24 -25.59 -30.12
C LYS A 726 -47.98 -25.13 -29.33
N PHE A 727 -47.87 -23.85 -29.18
CA PHE A 727 -46.95 -23.24 -28.20
C PHE A 727 -47.44 -23.48 -26.77
N THR A 728 -46.72 -24.21 -25.99
CA THR A 728 -46.88 -24.26 -24.55
C THR A 728 -46.11 -23.09 -23.92
N ARG A 729 -46.84 -22.10 -23.39
CA ARG A 729 -46.30 -21.10 -22.48
C ARG A 729 -46.05 -21.77 -21.14
N ALA A 730 -44.77 -21.85 -20.71
CA ALA A 730 -44.44 -22.10 -19.33
C ALA A 730 -44.38 -20.73 -18.60
N ALA A 731 -45.34 -20.52 -17.72
CA ALA A 731 -45.33 -19.44 -16.75
C ALA A 731 -44.41 -19.84 -15.60
N THR A 732 -43.48 -18.97 -15.26
CA THR A 732 -42.73 -19.05 -14.00
C THR A 732 -43.12 -17.87 -13.11
N ARG A 733 -43.51 -18.24 -11.90
CA ARG A 733 -43.70 -17.35 -10.74
C ARG A 733 -42.41 -16.73 -10.27
#